data_a36d6b54339a2a70d1b5da4dc599ce28
#
_entry.id   a36d6b54339a2a70d1b5da4dc599ce28
#
_cell.length_a   1.000
_cell.length_b   1.000
_cell.length_c   1.000
_cell.angle_alpha   90.00
_cell.angle_beta   90.00
_cell.angle_gamma   90.00
#
_symmetry.space_group_name_H-M   'P 1'
#
loop_
_entity.id
_entity.type
_entity.pdbx_description
1 polymer ?
#
loop_
_entity_poly.entity_id
_entity_poly.type
_entity_poly.pdbx_seq_one_letter_code
_entity_poly.pdbx_strand_id
1 'polypeptide(L)'
;MLKQIIIFFWFVSNSWLFATDPPNIIFVLCDDLGAGDIGVLWQNQREGKQKFSTPNLDQFAREGMILSRHYSSAPVCVPTRASLLTGQHQGHSAIRNIAFDAELPNTHTLGSVLQTAGYATAAIGKWGVQGGPYKLVIESVRGDRSPETEPSHPLLRGFDYFYGYTAHRDAHYHYPQVGNRPLYDGFVDVADRLAKCYSTDLFTARAKKWIVDHCNTNSRQPFFIYLCYTAPHAGLRIPTDSHLTEEGNYPKGGGLGGGIKWNEDYSIGQINTAKGTIDSGMHPEVANAIGDDEQPWPDNARRHATMVRRIDDGMADLVQLLKDLKIDDNTLIVFTSDNGTLSESGLDDVGKYEPNYLDTFGRFDGIKLDMWEGGVRVPTLVRWPSGVKAGSESDTASQFHDWMATFCDIAGIQAPAVSDGVSLVSSLVGEGKQLQGIVYSEMRIGSKTPNFSEFQANRRGRSRGQMQSVLIGDYKGIRVNIESHQSVFEVYNTINDPEETTNLAGKSYVPTQQQFQAAVLRSRRIDPLAPRPYDDGLIPAVTEIDAQSGLIRANYPGDFNWTPQFDQRKATEQTVVDELVAIPGAQQFVGFLRVPKSGVYHFSLTANGKAVVRLHNALLIDADSQYTAGSSAHSGAIALEAGLHPLRINYLASPKTPQLSLEWQGPGGNMRAIPKTQFYNKKEL
;
A
#
# COMPACT_ATOMS: atom_id res chain seq x y z
N MET A 1 28.70 41.06 -44.52
CA MET A 1 29.20 40.26 -43.39
C MET A 1 28.10 40.17 -42.33
N LEU A 2 27.26 39.17 -42.45
CA LEU A 2 26.20 38.87 -41.45
C LEU A 2 26.80 37.87 -40.43
N LYS A 3 26.90 38.27 -39.17
CA LYS A 3 27.25 37.38 -38.07
C LYS A 3 25.99 36.62 -37.66
N GLN A 4 25.94 35.32 -37.93
CA GLN A 4 24.97 34.42 -37.34
C GLN A 4 25.35 34.20 -35.87
N ILE A 5 24.46 34.59 -34.96
CA ILE A 5 24.54 34.28 -33.54
C ILE A 5 23.82 32.94 -33.38
N ILE A 6 24.60 31.86 -33.12
CA ILE A 6 24.08 30.55 -32.73
C ILE A 6 23.79 30.63 -31.23
N ILE A 7 22.50 30.66 -30.86
CA ILE A 7 22.05 30.54 -29.49
C ILE A 7 21.97 29.02 -29.18
N PHE A 8 22.93 28.55 -28.40
CA PHE A 8 22.85 27.22 -27.82
C PHE A 8 21.80 27.23 -26.70
N PHE A 9 20.62 26.66 -26.96
CA PHE A 9 19.69 26.28 -25.90
C PHE A 9 20.26 25.06 -25.18
N TRP A 10 20.77 25.26 -23.98
CA TRP A 10 21.00 24.16 -23.04
C TRP A 10 19.65 23.64 -22.57
N PHE A 11 19.21 22.53 -23.16
CA PHE A 11 18.14 21.71 -22.57
C PHE A 11 18.71 20.99 -21.35
N VAL A 12 18.40 21.47 -20.15
CA VAL A 12 18.59 20.75 -18.93
C VAL A 12 17.59 19.58 -18.96
N SER A 13 18.10 18.38 -19.27
CA SER A 13 17.37 17.17 -18.96
C SER A 13 17.20 17.12 -17.43
N ASN A 14 15.97 17.13 -16.95
CA ASN A 14 15.66 16.86 -15.54
C ASN A 14 16.00 15.40 -15.23
N SER A 15 17.27 15.05 -15.16
CA SER A 15 17.74 13.94 -14.36
C SER A 15 17.85 14.47 -12.93
N TRP A 16 17.04 13.98 -12.05
CA TRP A 16 17.11 14.25 -10.62
C TRP A 16 18.55 13.98 -10.16
N LEU A 17 19.25 15.00 -9.70
CA LEU A 17 20.54 14.88 -9.03
C LEU A 17 20.28 14.40 -7.59
N PHE A 18 19.80 13.17 -7.45
CA PHE A 18 19.98 12.46 -6.18
C PHE A 18 21.49 12.28 -5.93
N ALA A 19 21.88 12.22 -4.66
CA ALA A 19 23.21 11.81 -4.24
C ALA A 19 23.65 10.61 -5.10
N THR A 20 24.91 10.48 -5.38
CA THR A 20 25.50 9.51 -6.31
C THR A 20 25.10 8.06 -6.06
N ASP A 21 24.51 7.74 -4.91
CA ASP A 21 24.05 6.42 -4.50
C ASP A 21 22.54 6.43 -4.17
N PRO A 22 21.75 5.41 -4.59
CA PRO A 22 20.34 5.28 -4.23
C PRO A 22 20.15 5.22 -2.71
N PRO A 23 19.08 5.86 -2.16
CA PRO A 23 18.85 5.85 -0.72
C PRO A 23 18.44 4.47 -0.20
N ASN A 24 18.75 4.20 1.06
CA ASN A 24 18.12 3.10 1.79
C ASN A 24 16.63 3.42 1.99
N ILE A 25 15.81 2.38 2.06
CA ILE A 25 14.36 2.51 2.24
C ILE A 25 13.91 1.65 3.41
N ILE A 26 13.20 2.24 4.36
CA ILE A 26 12.53 1.53 5.45
C ILE A 26 11.05 1.87 5.40
N PHE A 27 10.20 0.86 5.16
CA PHE A 27 8.75 1.00 5.22
C PHE A 27 8.23 0.38 6.51
N VAL A 28 7.82 1.23 7.45
CA VAL A 28 7.28 0.81 8.76
C VAL A 28 5.76 0.80 8.68
N LEU A 29 5.18 -0.38 8.87
CA LEU A 29 3.75 -0.61 8.81
C LEU A 29 3.22 -1.09 10.16
N CYS A 30 2.44 -0.25 10.82
CA CYS A 30 1.70 -0.62 12.03
C CYS A 30 0.40 -1.36 11.69
N ASP A 31 -0.12 -2.11 12.65
CA ASP A 31 -1.34 -2.91 12.54
C ASP A 31 -2.45 -2.27 13.39
N ASP A 32 -3.48 -1.72 12.75
CA ASP A 32 -4.62 -1.05 13.39
C ASP A 32 -4.31 0.29 14.12
N LEU A 33 -3.28 1.01 13.73
CA LEU A 33 -2.97 2.32 14.30
C LEU A 33 -3.85 3.41 13.67
N GLY A 34 -4.65 4.10 14.46
CA GLY A 34 -5.50 5.18 13.99
C GLY A 34 -4.76 6.51 13.79
N ALA A 35 -5.33 7.40 12.98
CA ALA A 35 -4.80 8.76 12.84
C ALA A 35 -4.85 9.52 14.18
N GLY A 36 -5.84 9.22 15.01
CA GLY A 36 -6.00 9.77 16.34
C GLY A 36 -5.00 9.28 17.38
N ASP A 37 -4.21 8.25 17.10
CA ASP A 37 -3.18 7.75 18.02
C ASP A 37 -1.89 8.59 18.02
N ILE A 38 -1.72 9.47 17.03
CA ILE A 38 -0.46 10.22 16.85
C ILE A 38 -0.59 11.65 17.40
N GLY A 39 0.40 12.07 18.20
CA GLY A 39 0.44 13.38 18.85
C GLY A 39 0.22 14.52 17.86
N VAL A 40 1.13 14.67 16.89
CA VAL A 40 1.11 15.76 15.91
C VAL A 40 -0.14 15.75 15.01
N LEU A 41 -0.77 14.61 14.81
CA LEU A 41 -1.97 14.51 13.98
C LEU A 41 -3.25 14.80 14.78
N TRP A 42 -3.29 14.41 16.08
CA TRP A 42 -4.50 14.55 16.87
C TRP A 42 -4.29 14.73 18.38
N GLN A 43 -3.57 13.81 19.08
CA GLN A 43 -3.53 13.79 20.55
C GLN A 43 -3.04 15.12 21.18
N ASN A 44 -2.12 15.83 20.53
CA ASN A 44 -1.62 17.13 21.01
C ASN A 44 -2.67 18.24 20.97
N GLN A 45 -3.71 18.07 20.17
CA GLN A 45 -4.79 19.06 20.00
C GLN A 45 -5.97 18.81 20.94
N ARG A 46 -6.02 17.61 21.55
CA ARG A 46 -7.13 17.26 22.45
C ARG A 46 -7.07 18.06 23.75
N GLU A 47 -8.24 18.46 24.21
CA GLU A 47 -8.45 18.98 25.55
C GLU A 47 -8.71 17.83 26.53
N GLY A 48 -8.68 18.13 27.86
CA GLY A 48 -8.94 17.13 28.88
C GLY A 48 -7.78 16.21 29.21
N LYS A 49 -8.07 15.17 30.01
CA LYS A 49 -7.11 14.23 30.58
C LYS A 49 -7.02 12.90 29.82
N GLN A 50 -7.99 12.57 28.94
CA GLN A 50 -8.00 11.31 28.16
C GLN A 50 -7.14 11.45 26.90
N LYS A 51 -5.85 11.72 27.07
CA LYS A 51 -4.87 11.84 25.99
C LYS A 51 -3.49 11.34 26.41
N PHE A 52 -2.70 10.94 25.44
CA PHE A 52 -1.32 10.51 25.62
C PHE A 52 -0.41 11.11 24.54
N SER A 53 0.88 11.07 24.75
CA SER A 53 1.84 11.67 23.84
C SER A 53 2.52 10.64 22.93
N THR A 54 3.01 11.09 21.76
CA THR A 54 3.94 10.32 20.89
C THR A 54 5.10 11.23 20.48
N PRO A 55 5.94 11.64 21.46
CA PRO A 55 6.89 12.72 21.26
C PRO A 55 7.96 12.43 20.20
N ASN A 56 8.33 11.15 19.99
CA ASN A 56 9.32 10.76 19.00
C ASN A 56 8.74 10.73 17.58
N LEU A 57 7.49 10.29 17.41
CA LEU A 57 6.78 10.41 16.14
C LEU A 57 6.48 11.88 15.81
N ASP A 58 6.20 12.71 16.81
CA ASP A 58 6.09 14.16 16.62
C ASP A 58 7.42 14.77 16.16
N GLN A 59 8.54 14.34 16.73
CA GLN A 59 9.87 14.76 16.27
C GLN A 59 10.16 14.25 14.86
N PHE A 60 9.79 13.00 14.56
CA PHE A 60 9.93 12.41 13.23
C PHE A 60 9.15 13.22 12.17
N ALA A 61 7.94 13.65 12.48
CA ALA A 61 7.15 14.53 11.62
C ALA A 61 7.78 15.92 11.44
N ARG A 62 8.32 16.51 12.50
CA ARG A 62 9.05 17.79 12.41
C ARG A 62 10.33 17.71 11.57
N GLU A 63 11.00 16.55 11.56
CA GLU A 63 12.19 16.28 10.72
C GLU A 63 11.82 15.81 9.31
N GLY A 64 10.55 15.57 9.02
CA GLY A 64 10.05 15.00 7.78
C GLY A 64 8.82 15.71 7.22
N MET A 65 7.91 14.92 6.65
CA MET A 65 6.67 15.38 6.00
C MET A 65 5.48 14.58 6.50
N ILE A 66 4.34 15.24 6.64
CA ILE A 66 3.04 14.61 6.85
C ILE A 66 2.34 14.44 5.49
N LEU A 67 1.92 13.21 5.15
CA LEU A 67 1.00 12.99 4.03
C LEU A 67 -0.43 12.97 4.58
N SER A 68 -1.08 14.11 4.57
CA SER A 68 -2.36 14.30 5.28
C SER A 68 -3.55 13.64 4.60
N ARG A 69 -3.43 13.24 3.32
CA ARG A 69 -4.47 12.52 2.54
C ARG A 69 -3.93 11.21 1.96
N HIS A 70 -3.25 10.42 2.78
CA HIS A 70 -2.80 9.09 2.38
C HIS A 70 -3.79 8.02 2.85
N TYR A 71 -4.12 7.09 1.94
CA TYR A 71 -5.17 6.10 2.16
C TYR A 71 -4.60 4.68 2.14
N SER A 72 -5.05 3.84 3.08
CA SER A 72 -4.95 2.39 2.94
C SER A 72 -5.78 1.92 1.75
N SER A 73 -5.40 0.81 1.12
CA SER A 73 -6.13 0.31 -0.04
C SER A 73 -7.46 -0.35 0.33
N ALA A 74 -7.59 -0.80 1.58
CA ALA A 74 -8.79 -1.37 2.15
C ALA A 74 -8.87 -1.02 3.64
N PRO A 75 -10.05 -1.04 4.26
CA PRO A 75 -10.20 -0.77 5.70
C PRO A 75 -9.83 -1.99 6.57
N VAL A 76 -8.90 -2.85 6.10
CA VAL A 76 -8.45 -4.04 6.82
C VAL A 76 -7.10 -4.54 6.29
N CYS A 77 -6.32 -5.15 7.15
CA CYS A 77 -4.90 -5.46 6.98
C CYS A 77 -4.55 -6.34 5.77
N VAL A 78 -5.18 -7.51 5.57
CA VAL A 78 -4.77 -8.48 4.53
C VAL A 78 -4.83 -7.91 3.11
N PRO A 79 -5.96 -7.35 2.64
CA PRO A 79 -6.03 -6.78 1.30
C PRO A 79 -5.17 -5.51 1.14
N THR A 80 -4.99 -4.71 2.22
CA THR A 80 -4.07 -3.56 2.18
C THR A 80 -2.62 -3.99 1.97
N ARG A 81 -2.15 -5.00 2.71
CA ARG A 81 -0.79 -5.55 2.56
C ARG A 81 -0.56 -6.12 1.16
N ALA A 82 -1.55 -6.84 0.61
CA ALA A 82 -1.48 -7.35 -0.76
C ALA A 82 -1.39 -6.21 -1.80
N SER A 83 -2.19 -5.15 -1.65
CA SER A 83 -2.15 -3.97 -2.52
C SER A 83 -0.80 -3.25 -2.47
N LEU A 84 -0.24 -3.03 -1.28
CA LEU A 84 1.07 -2.44 -1.10
C LEU A 84 2.15 -3.25 -1.81
N LEU A 85 2.20 -4.55 -1.51
CA LEU A 85 3.24 -5.44 -2.03
C LEU A 85 3.20 -5.58 -3.54
N THR A 86 2.03 -5.53 -4.17
CA THR A 86 1.87 -5.71 -5.62
C THR A 86 1.75 -4.41 -6.40
N GLY A 87 1.63 -3.26 -5.72
CA GLY A 87 1.39 -1.98 -6.39
C GLY A 87 0.02 -1.89 -7.07
N GLN A 88 -0.98 -2.70 -6.65
CA GLN A 88 -2.30 -2.76 -7.26
C GLN A 88 -3.39 -2.29 -6.29
N HIS A 89 -4.28 -1.40 -6.73
CA HIS A 89 -5.46 -1.02 -5.94
C HIS A 89 -6.48 -2.18 -5.84
N GLN A 90 -7.48 -2.06 -4.97
CA GLN A 90 -8.43 -3.13 -4.70
C GLN A 90 -9.29 -3.56 -5.90
N GLY A 91 -9.40 -2.75 -6.93
CA GLY A 91 -10.05 -3.13 -8.18
C GLY A 91 -9.29 -4.16 -9.03
N HIS A 92 -7.99 -4.34 -8.78
CA HIS A 92 -7.11 -5.28 -9.50
C HIS A 92 -6.45 -6.33 -8.60
N SER A 93 -6.30 -6.03 -7.31
CA SER A 93 -5.73 -6.96 -6.33
C SER A 93 -6.47 -8.30 -6.35
N ALA A 94 -5.75 -9.40 -6.26
CA ALA A 94 -6.35 -10.73 -6.13
C ALA A 94 -6.94 -10.96 -4.72
N ILE A 95 -6.47 -10.22 -3.72
CA ILE A 95 -6.96 -10.33 -2.34
C ILE A 95 -7.80 -9.09 -2.04
N ARG A 96 -9.13 -9.23 -2.06
CA ARG A 96 -10.11 -8.12 -1.97
C ARG A 96 -10.99 -8.14 -0.72
N ASN A 97 -10.90 -9.19 0.09
CA ASN A 97 -11.68 -9.35 1.33
C ASN A 97 -10.76 -9.81 2.46
N ILE A 98 -11.32 -9.96 3.66
CA ILE A 98 -10.66 -10.66 4.75
C ILE A 98 -10.56 -12.14 4.34
N ALA A 99 -9.46 -12.49 3.73
CA ALA A 99 -9.09 -13.87 3.42
C ALA A 99 -7.75 -14.09 4.13
N PHE A 100 -7.82 -14.46 5.41
CA PHE A 100 -6.62 -14.72 6.20
C PHE A 100 -5.75 -15.74 5.48
N ASP A 101 -4.45 -15.41 5.41
CA ASP A 101 -3.42 -16.27 4.85
C ASP A 101 -3.67 -16.67 3.39
N ALA A 102 -4.40 -15.84 2.65
CA ALA A 102 -4.52 -15.99 1.20
C ALA A 102 -3.14 -15.92 0.54
N GLU A 103 -2.98 -16.68 -0.52
CA GLU A 103 -1.75 -16.68 -1.29
C GLU A 103 -1.58 -15.36 -2.06
N LEU A 104 -0.48 -14.64 -1.79
CA LEU A 104 -0.09 -13.51 -2.62
C LEU A 104 0.30 -14.01 -4.02
N PRO A 105 -0.30 -13.51 -5.11
CA PRO A 105 0.00 -13.96 -6.45
C PRO A 105 1.51 -13.92 -6.76
N ASN A 106 1.95 -14.84 -7.60
CA ASN A 106 3.31 -14.82 -8.13
C ASN A 106 3.41 -13.75 -9.24
N THR A 107 3.55 -12.51 -8.82
CA THR A 107 3.65 -11.31 -9.66
C THR A 107 4.83 -10.45 -9.19
N HIS A 108 5.05 -9.30 -9.84
CA HIS A 108 6.00 -8.31 -9.33
C HIS A 108 5.56 -7.81 -7.95
N THR A 109 6.47 -7.87 -6.98
CA THR A 109 6.27 -7.37 -5.62
C THR A 109 7.29 -6.27 -5.31
N LEU A 110 7.04 -5.46 -4.26
CA LEU A 110 8.04 -4.49 -3.79
C LEU A 110 9.40 -5.15 -3.53
N GLY A 111 9.40 -6.35 -2.93
CA GLY A 111 10.63 -7.11 -2.71
C GLY A 111 11.35 -7.45 -4.02
N SER A 112 10.66 -8.12 -4.96
CA SER A 112 11.28 -8.57 -6.21
C SER A 112 11.72 -7.42 -7.11
N VAL A 113 10.98 -6.32 -7.12
CA VAL A 113 11.30 -5.14 -7.93
C VAL A 113 12.53 -4.42 -7.39
N LEU A 114 12.61 -4.18 -6.08
CA LEU A 114 13.76 -3.54 -5.45
C LEU A 114 14.99 -4.45 -5.42
N GLN A 115 14.83 -5.77 -5.23
CA GLN A 115 15.91 -6.74 -5.39
C GLN A 115 16.52 -6.66 -6.81
N THR A 116 15.66 -6.59 -7.84
CA THR A 116 16.10 -6.41 -9.23
C THR A 116 16.82 -5.07 -9.45
N ALA A 117 16.45 -4.03 -8.69
CA ALA A 117 17.15 -2.74 -8.69
C ALA A 117 18.47 -2.74 -7.90
N GLY A 118 18.88 -3.88 -7.34
CA GLY A 118 20.15 -4.04 -6.63
C GLY A 118 20.08 -3.79 -5.12
N TYR A 119 18.88 -3.62 -4.55
CA TYR A 119 18.70 -3.51 -3.11
C TYR A 119 18.85 -4.87 -2.41
N ALA A 120 19.47 -4.87 -1.23
CA ALA A 120 19.30 -5.96 -0.28
C ALA A 120 17.92 -5.83 0.38
N THR A 121 17.12 -6.89 0.40
CA THR A 121 15.71 -6.81 0.79
C THR A 121 15.41 -7.65 2.02
N ALA A 122 14.74 -7.06 3.02
CA ALA A 122 14.34 -7.73 4.24
C ALA A 122 12.86 -7.50 4.56
N ALA A 123 12.13 -8.56 4.91
CA ALA A 123 10.81 -8.48 5.52
C ALA A 123 10.91 -8.90 6.98
N ILE A 124 10.51 -8.03 7.90
CA ILE A 124 10.59 -8.25 9.33
C ILE A 124 9.24 -7.95 9.98
N GLY A 125 8.67 -8.92 10.68
CA GLY A 125 7.39 -8.78 11.37
C GLY A 125 6.23 -9.56 10.76
N LYS A 126 5.03 -8.96 10.73
CA LYS A 126 3.81 -9.60 10.24
C LYS A 126 3.74 -9.62 8.72
N TRP A 127 3.67 -10.83 8.13
CA TRP A 127 3.47 -11.00 6.68
C TRP A 127 1.99 -11.14 6.29
N GLY A 128 1.34 -12.26 6.66
CA GLY A 128 -0.11 -12.44 6.59
C GLY A 128 -0.70 -12.80 5.22
N VAL A 129 0.13 -13.09 4.20
CA VAL A 129 -0.29 -13.43 2.84
C VAL A 129 0.54 -14.59 2.26
N GLN A 130 0.93 -15.54 3.10
CA GLN A 130 1.85 -16.63 2.76
C GLN A 130 1.21 -17.78 1.96
N GLY A 131 -0.13 -17.90 1.96
CA GLY A 131 -0.84 -19.05 1.38
C GLY A 131 -0.62 -20.33 2.18
N GLY A 132 -1.07 -21.44 1.64
CA GLY A 132 -0.81 -22.76 2.19
C GLY A 132 -2.03 -23.51 2.72
N PRO A 133 -1.87 -24.74 3.23
CA PRO A 133 -2.95 -25.57 3.70
C PRO A 133 -3.69 -24.97 4.89
N TYR A 134 -5.01 -24.94 4.81
CA TYR A 134 -5.92 -24.40 5.84
C TYR A 134 -5.59 -24.85 7.26
N LYS A 135 -5.20 -26.12 7.45
CA LYS A 135 -4.87 -26.67 8.77
C LYS A 135 -3.66 -25.96 9.40
N LEU A 136 -2.60 -25.71 8.64
CA LEU A 136 -1.39 -25.02 9.14
C LEU A 136 -1.70 -23.58 9.53
N VAL A 137 -2.61 -22.95 8.79
CA VAL A 137 -3.02 -21.56 8.97
C VAL A 137 -3.93 -21.38 10.19
N ILE A 138 -4.95 -22.20 10.34
CA ILE A 138 -5.99 -22.03 11.37
C ILE A 138 -5.55 -22.61 12.71
N GLU A 139 -4.86 -23.75 12.71
CA GLU A 139 -4.42 -24.41 13.94
C GLU A 139 -3.10 -23.87 14.48
N SER A 140 -2.40 -23.01 13.71
CA SER A 140 -1.08 -22.45 14.08
C SER A 140 -0.09 -23.56 14.48
N VAL A 141 0.03 -24.57 13.63
CA VAL A 141 0.89 -25.72 13.87
C VAL A 141 2.36 -25.29 13.93
N ARG A 142 3.07 -25.63 15.02
CA ARG A 142 4.49 -25.39 15.19
C ARG A 142 5.35 -26.24 14.25
N GLY A 143 6.54 -25.79 13.97
CA GLY A 143 7.56 -26.47 13.19
C GLY A 143 7.95 -25.70 11.91
N ASP A 144 9.05 -26.16 11.31
CA ASP A 144 9.61 -25.53 10.10
C ASP A 144 8.63 -25.57 8.94
N ARG A 145 8.77 -24.58 8.06
CA ARG A 145 7.99 -24.46 6.82
C ARG A 145 8.84 -24.79 5.60
N SER A 146 8.19 -24.81 4.44
CA SER A 146 8.82 -25.04 3.14
C SER A 146 8.05 -24.26 2.05
N PRO A 147 8.61 -24.15 0.83
CA PRO A 147 7.88 -23.56 -0.31
C PRO A 147 6.55 -24.23 -0.62
N GLU A 148 6.41 -25.55 -0.35
CA GLU A 148 5.17 -26.29 -0.58
C GLU A 148 4.10 -25.98 0.48
N THR A 149 4.50 -25.65 1.70
CA THR A 149 3.59 -25.32 2.80
C THR A 149 3.22 -23.84 2.84
N GLU A 150 4.08 -22.96 2.34
CA GLU A 150 3.87 -21.51 2.26
C GLU A 150 4.31 -20.98 0.89
N PRO A 151 3.49 -21.16 -0.16
CA PRO A 151 3.87 -20.86 -1.55
C PRO A 151 4.14 -19.37 -1.82
N SER A 152 3.65 -18.48 -0.99
CA SER A 152 3.96 -17.05 -1.05
C SER A 152 4.69 -16.54 0.19
N HIS A 153 5.58 -17.37 0.76
CA HIS A 153 6.52 -16.95 1.78
C HIS A 153 7.37 -15.74 1.30
N PRO A 154 7.76 -14.78 2.17
CA PRO A 154 8.53 -13.60 1.77
C PRO A 154 9.78 -13.92 0.94
N LEU A 155 10.52 -14.97 1.28
CA LEU A 155 11.70 -15.42 0.51
C LEU A 155 11.36 -15.89 -0.92
N LEU A 156 10.09 -16.19 -1.20
CA LEU A 156 9.58 -16.55 -2.54
C LEU A 156 8.92 -15.36 -3.26
N ARG A 157 8.94 -14.19 -2.62
CA ARG A 157 8.36 -12.93 -3.14
C ARG A 157 9.38 -11.79 -3.19
N GLY A 158 10.69 -12.17 -3.36
CA GLY A 158 11.78 -11.23 -3.63
C GLY A 158 12.38 -10.57 -2.40
N PHE A 159 12.20 -11.15 -1.23
CA PHE A 159 12.96 -10.74 -0.05
C PHE A 159 14.14 -11.70 0.17
N ASP A 160 15.33 -11.14 0.37
CA ASP A 160 16.56 -11.92 0.66
C ASP A 160 16.56 -12.45 2.09
N TYR A 161 15.81 -11.78 2.96
CA TYR A 161 15.72 -12.09 4.39
C TYR A 161 14.28 -11.99 4.89
N PHE A 162 13.90 -12.92 5.76
CA PHE A 162 12.63 -12.89 6.50
C PHE A 162 12.82 -13.24 7.96
N TYR A 163 12.16 -12.45 8.83
CA TYR A 163 12.06 -12.74 10.26
C TYR A 163 10.71 -12.30 10.81
N GLY A 164 9.87 -13.20 11.32
CA GLY A 164 8.57 -12.81 11.86
C GLY A 164 7.48 -13.88 11.81
N TYR A 165 6.25 -13.43 11.81
CA TYR A 165 5.05 -14.25 11.67
C TYR A 165 4.65 -14.34 10.19
N THR A 166 4.64 -15.53 9.62
CA THR A 166 4.12 -15.74 8.26
C THR A 166 2.60 -15.69 8.27
N ALA A 167 1.96 -16.35 9.23
CA ALA A 167 0.51 -16.41 9.33
C ALA A 167 -0.09 -15.16 10.01
N HIS A 168 -1.19 -14.69 9.45
CA HIS A 168 -1.88 -13.49 9.90
C HIS A 168 -2.31 -13.56 11.37
N ARG A 169 -2.94 -14.67 11.77
CA ARG A 169 -3.45 -14.87 13.14
C ARG A 169 -2.37 -14.93 14.20
N ASP A 170 -1.20 -15.50 13.88
CA ASP A 170 -0.12 -15.68 14.84
C ASP A 170 0.43 -14.34 15.33
N ALA A 171 0.41 -13.34 14.46
CA ALA A 171 0.84 -11.98 14.77
C ALA A 171 -0.04 -11.26 15.81
N HIS A 172 -1.28 -11.69 16.06
CA HIS A 172 -2.21 -11.03 16.99
C HIS A 172 -1.91 -11.30 18.47
N TYR A 173 -0.96 -12.18 18.78
CA TYR A 173 -0.69 -12.59 20.15
C TYR A 173 0.43 -11.80 20.82
N HIS A 174 1.22 -11.03 20.07
CA HIS A 174 2.34 -10.18 20.52
C HIS A 174 3.47 -10.91 21.27
N TYR A 175 3.31 -12.17 21.64
CA TYR A 175 4.30 -13.03 22.26
C TYR A 175 4.21 -14.45 21.68
N PRO A 176 5.31 -15.09 21.27
CA PRO A 176 5.27 -16.46 20.73
C PRO A 176 4.69 -17.50 21.71
N GLN A 177 4.96 -17.35 23.03
CA GLN A 177 4.42 -18.30 24.03
C GLN A 177 2.89 -18.23 24.18
N VAL A 178 2.25 -17.09 23.87
CA VAL A 178 0.81 -16.94 24.01
C VAL A 178 0.11 -17.69 22.87
N GLY A 179 -0.61 -18.76 23.20
CA GLY A 179 -1.23 -19.63 22.23
C GLY A 179 -0.25 -20.50 21.44
N ASN A 180 1.00 -20.63 21.91
CA ASN A 180 2.04 -21.48 21.30
C ASN A 180 2.24 -21.19 19.80
N ARG A 181 2.49 -19.90 19.44
CA ARG A 181 2.54 -19.43 18.06
C ARG A 181 3.93 -19.62 17.44
N PRO A 182 4.03 -20.14 16.19
CA PRO A 182 5.27 -20.18 15.47
C PRO A 182 5.78 -18.77 15.15
N LEU A 183 7.10 -18.59 15.15
CA LEU A 183 7.79 -17.40 14.67
C LEU A 183 9.04 -17.86 13.91
N TYR A 184 9.31 -17.27 12.76
CA TYR A 184 10.29 -17.81 11.82
C TYR A 184 11.51 -16.92 11.63
N ASP A 185 12.69 -17.57 11.51
CA ASP A 185 13.88 -17.02 10.86
C ASP A 185 14.03 -17.76 9.51
N GLY A 186 13.70 -17.12 8.41
CA GLY A 186 13.44 -17.80 7.15
C GLY A 186 12.28 -18.79 7.27
N PHE A 187 12.55 -20.06 7.00
CA PHE A 187 11.59 -21.17 7.13
C PHE A 187 11.67 -21.90 8.49
N VAL A 188 12.63 -21.55 9.33
CA VAL A 188 12.90 -22.25 10.60
C VAL A 188 12.06 -21.65 11.73
N ASP A 189 11.30 -22.47 12.45
CA ASP A 189 10.54 -22.05 13.63
C ASP A 189 11.49 -21.82 14.83
N VAL A 190 11.61 -20.57 15.25
CA VAL A 190 12.49 -20.15 16.35
C VAL A 190 11.74 -19.73 17.62
N ALA A 191 10.42 -19.90 17.66
CA ALA A 191 9.56 -19.36 18.72
C ALA A 191 9.94 -19.83 20.13
N ASP A 192 10.46 -21.04 20.31
CA ASP A 192 10.85 -21.56 21.66
C ASP A 192 11.94 -20.71 22.32
N ARG A 193 12.83 -20.14 21.51
CA ARG A 193 13.89 -19.25 21.99
C ARG A 193 13.37 -17.86 22.37
N LEU A 194 12.22 -17.48 21.84
CA LEU A 194 11.67 -16.13 21.88
C LEU A 194 10.35 -16.05 22.67
N ALA A 195 10.01 -17.09 23.41
CA ALA A 195 8.72 -17.28 24.07
C ALA A 195 8.24 -16.05 24.84
N LYS A 196 9.15 -15.33 25.50
CA LYS A 196 8.88 -14.15 26.34
C LYS A 196 9.20 -12.81 25.67
N CYS A 197 9.53 -12.79 24.38
CA CYS A 197 9.87 -11.57 23.67
C CYS A 197 8.60 -10.89 23.14
N TYR A 198 8.42 -9.60 23.48
CA TYR A 198 7.36 -8.78 22.93
C TYR A 198 7.64 -8.49 21.45
N SER A 199 6.68 -8.75 20.57
CA SER A 199 6.92 -8.77 19.12
C SER A 199 7.38 -7.41 18.56
N THR A 200 6.82 -6.29 19.02
CA THR A 200 7.23 -4.95 18.55
C THR A 200 8.71 -4.67 18.87
N ASP A 201 9.17 -5.01 20.09
CA ASP A 201 10.57 -4.88 20.49
C ASP A 201 11.47 -5.85 19.72
N LEU A 202 11.01 -7.08 19.57
CA LEU A 202 11.72 -8.13 18.85
C LEU A 202 12.00 -7.72 17.40
N PHE A 203 11.00 -7.18 16.72
CA PHE A 203 11.14 -6.74 15.32
C PHE A 203 12.01 -5.49 15.20
N THR A 204 11.91 -4.54 16.15
CA THR A 204 12.83 -3.40 16.22
C THR A 204 14.27 -3.87 16.41
N ALA A 205 14.52 -4.75 17.40
CA ALA A 205 15.86 -5.29 17.68
C ALA A 205 16.43 -6.04 16.46
N ARG A 206 15.58 -6.82 15.77
CA ARG A 206 16.01 -7.58 14.59
C ARG A 206 16.29 -6.68 13.38
N ALA A 207 15.48 -5.66 13.15
CA ALA A 207 15.74 -4.67 12.11
C ALA A 207 17.06 -3.93 12.35
N LYS A 208 17.30 -3.46 13.57
CA LYS A 208 18.56 -2.82 13.96
C LYS A 208 19.76 -3.75 13.74
N LYS A 209 19.67 -5.00 14.20
CA LYS A 209 20.72 -6.01 14.00
C LYS A 209 21.00 -6.23 12.51
N TRP A 210 19.95 -6.42 11.71
CA TRP A 210 20.08 -6.64 10.27
C TRP A 210 20.77 -5.45 9.57
N ILE A 211 20.38 -4.20 9.92
CA ILE A 211 21.01 -2.98 9.40
C ILE A 211 22.50 -2.94 9.73
N VAL A 212 22.87 -3.21 10.99
CA VAL A 212 24.28 -3.22 11.42
C VAL A 212 25.08 -4.27 10.67
N ASP A 213 24.56 -5.49 10.56
CA ASP A 213 25.23 -6.57 9.84
C ASP A 213 25.40 -6.24 8.35
N HIS A 214 24.35 -5.68 7.73
CA HIS A 214 24.39 -5.25 6.33
C HIS A 214 25.46 -4.16 6.12
N CYS A 215 25.49 -3.13 6.94
CA CYS A 215 26.47 -2.04 6.84
C CYS A 215 27.90 -2.54 7.04
N ASN A 216 28.12 -3.54 7.89
CA ASN A 216 29.44 -4.13 8.12
C ASN A 216 29.93 -5.00 6.96
N THR A 217 29.01 -5.62 6.20
CA THR A 217 29.36 -6.57 5.13
C THR A 217 29.25 -5.96 3.73
N ASN A 218 28.28 -5.08 3.48
CA ASN A 218 27.92 -4.54 2.18
C ASN A 218 27.61 -3.03 2.23
N SER A 219 28.47 -2.22 2.81
CA SER A 219 28.20 -0.79 3.14
C SER A 219 27.79 0.12 1.97
N ARG A 220 27.97 -0.30 0.74
CA ARG A 220 27.57 0.48 -0.47
C ARG A 220 26.28 -0.02 -1.12
N GLN A 221 25.79 -1.21 -0.78
CA GLN A 221 24.55 -1.71 -1.35
C GLN A 221 23.37 -1.06 -0.62
N PRO A 222 22.44 -0.39 -1.32
CA PRO A 222 21.24 0.13 -0.69
C PRO A 222 20.38 -1.03 -0.18
N PHE A 223 19.57 -0.78 0.84
CA PHE A 223 18.66 -1.79 1.38
C PHE A 223 17.21 -1.31 1.40
N PHE A 224 16.31 -2.28 1.33
CA PHE A 224 14.88 -2.11 1.57
C PHE A 224 14.43 -3.00 2.73
N ILE A 225 13.83 -2.40 3.74
CA ILE A 225 13.23 -3.11 4.87
C ILE A 225 11.71 -2.87 4.88
N TYR A 226 10.93 -3.95 4.82
CA TYR A 226 9.52 -3.97 5.10
C TYR A 226 9.32 -4.38 6.56
N LEU A 227 9.25 -3.39 7.47
CA LEU A 227 9.13 -3.57 8.92
C LEU A 227 7.67 -3.49 9.33
N CYS A 228 7.08 -4.64 9.67
CA CYS A 228 5.67 -4.79 9.98
C CYS A 228 5.44 -5.06 11.45
N TYR A 229 5.11 -4.03 12.21
CA TYR A 229 4.71 -4.18 13.60
C TYR A 229 3.37 -4.89 13.72
N THR A 230 3.17 -5.57 14.85
CA THR A 230 1.90 -6.19 15.22
C THR A 230 1.05 -5.27 16.11
N ALA A 231 1.67 -4.27 16.72
CA ALA A 231 0.98 -3.29 17.56
C ALA A 231 0.37 -2.16 16.72
N PRO A 232 -0.74 -1.53 17.20
CA PRO A 232 -1.50 -1.85 18.41
C PRO A 232 -2.70 -2.79 18.22
N HIS A 233 -2.64 -3.77 17.29
CA HIS A 233 -3.71 -4.72 17.00
C HIS A 233 -4.26 -5.39 18.27
N ALA A 234 -5.51 -5.87 18.21
CA ALA A 234 -6.18 -6.63 19.27
C ALA A 234 -5.30 -7.76 19.83
N GLY A 235 -5.55 -8.10 21.09
CA GLY A 235 -4.65 -8.82 21.97
C GLY A 235 -3.78 -7.85 22.73
N LEU A 236 -4.36 -6.78 23.30
CA LEU A 236 -3.72 -5.61 23.93
C LEU A 236 -2.72 -5.98 25.04
N ARG A 237 -1.68 -6.75 24.65
CA ARG A 237 -0.56 -7.14 25.50
C ARG A 237 0.55 -6.11 25.41
N ILE A 238 1.14 -5.84 26.54
CA ILE A 238 2.15 -4.79 26.69
C ILE A 238 3.54 -5.40 26.94
N PRO A 239 4.62 -4.67 26.66
CA PRO A 239 5.96 -5.11 26.97
C PRO A 239 6.17 -5.32 28.47
N THR A 240 7.15 -6.14 28.84
CA THR A 240 7.48 -6.42 30.25
C THR A 240 8.65 -5.59 30.77
N ASP A 241 9.21 -4.74 29.94
CA ASP A 241 10.39 -3.92 30.28
C ASP A 241 10.08 -2.42 30.20
N SER A 242 10.92 -1.64 30.83
CA SER A 242 10.78 -0.19 30.88
C SER A 242 10.89 0.45 29.51
N HIS A 243 10.20 1.56 29.35
CA HIS A 243 10.24 2.39 28.14
C HIS A 243 11.56 3.15 28.02
N LEU A 244 11.97 3.39 26.78
CA LEU A 244 13.29 3.96 26.47
C LEU A 244 13.33 5.47 26.53
N THR A 245 12.18 6.13 26.32
CA THR A 245 12.15 7.57 26.12
C THR A 245 11.10 8.26 26.98
N GLU A 246 11.51 9.35 27.55
CA GLU A 246 10.66 10.37 28.11
C GLU A 246 10.78 11.64 27.25
N GLU A 247 9.69 12.32 26.97
CA GLU A 247 9.62 13.69 26.46
C GLU A 247 10.35 14.01 25.12
N GLY A 248 10.13 13.24 24.07
CA GLY A 248 10.38 13.71 22.69
C GLY A 248 11.83 13.87 22.27
N ASN A 249 12.75 13.24 22.99
CA ASN A 249 14.14 13.10 22.61
C ASN A 249 14.42 11.66 22.21
N TYR A 250 15.26 11.47 21.18
CA TYR A 250 15.78 10.14 20.89
C TYR A 250 16.52 9.59 22.11
N PRO A 251 16.42 8.28 22.41
CA PRO A 251 16.85 7.73 23.67
C PRO A 251 18.33 7.97 23.91
N LYS A 252 18.69 8.49 25.09
CA LYS A 252 20.08 8.50 25.55
C LYS A 252 20.55 7.05 25.69
N GLY A 253 21.57 6.68 24.91
CA GLY A 253 22.06 5.30 24.86
C GLY A 253 21.25 4.35 23.98
N GLY A 254 20.30 4.86 23.17
CA GLY A 254 19.67 4.12 22.09
C GLY A 254 20.58 3.93 20.87
N GLY A 255 20.01 3.52 19.74
CA GLY A 255 20.74 3.34 18.50
C GLY A 255 21.75 2.20 18.54
N LEU A 256 22.97 2.44 18.10
CA LEU A 256 24.05 1.44 18.05
C LEU A 256 24.52 1.02 19.46
N GLY A 257 24.54 1.97 20.39
CA GLY A 257 25.09 1.76 21.75
C GLY A 257 24.12 1.13 22.73
N GLY A 258 22.83 1.10 22.46
CA GLY A 258 21.84 0.68 23.47
C GLY A 258 20.42 0.54 22.92
N GLY A 259 19.43 0.92 23.73
CA GLY A 259 18.02 0.85 23.41
C GLY A 259 17.49 -0.58 23.28
N ILE A 260 16.51 -0.77 22.39
CA ILE A 260 15.99 -2.08 22.03
C ILE A 260 17.02 -2.76 21.12
N LYS A 261 17.71 -3.77 21.62
CA LYS A 261 18.78 -4.43 20.85
C LYS A 261 18.75 -5.95 20.97
N TRP A 262 19.31 -6.61 20.00
CA TRP A 262 19.53 -8.04 20.00
C TRP A 262 20.65 -8.40 20.96
N ASN A 263 20.52 -9.53 21.66
CA ASN A 263 21.60 -10.05 22.50
C ASN A 263 22.81 -10.46 21.66
N GLU A 264 24.02 -10.30 22.22
CA GLU A 264 25.27 -10.57 21.52
C GLU A 264 25.43 -12.05 21.13
N ASP A 265 24.94 -12.96 21.94
CA ASP A 265 25.03 -14.41 21.69
C ASP A 265 23.98 -14.93 20.71
N TYR A 266 22.95 -14.14 20.37
CA TYR A 266 21.83 -14.47 19.49
C TYR A 266 21.12 -15.80 19.78
N SER A 267 21.58 -16.57 20.76
CA SER A 267 21.11 -17.92 21.02
C SER A 267 19.71 -17.94 21.59
N ILE A 268 19.31 -16.88 22.28
CA ILE A 268 18.01 -16.80 22.96
C ILE A 268 17.14 -15.69 22.38
N GLY A 269 17.72 -14.75 21.62
CA GLY A 269 17.00 -13.60 21.12
C GLY A 269 16.36 -12.77 22.24
N GLN A 270 16.90 -12.86 23.45
CA GLN A 270 16.41 -12.07 24.57
C GLN A 270 16.78 -10.63 24.35
N ILE A 271 15.76 -9.85 24.21
CA ILE A 271 15.80 -8.41 24.37
C ILE A 271 15.31 -8.08 25.77
N ASN A 272 15.39 -6.83 26.17
CA ASN A 272 15.08 -6.43 27.53
C ASN A 272 13.66 -6.72 28.01
N THR A 273 12.79 -7.24 27.17
CA THR A 273 11.39 -7.53 27.46
C THR A 273 11.15 -8.89 28.13
N ALA A 274 12.17 -9.70 28.32
CA ALA A 274 12.03 -11.06 28.87
C ALA A 274 11.92 -11.14 30.40
N LYS A 275 11.85 -10.00 31.10
CA LYS A 275 11.78 -9.93 32.55
C LYS A 275 10.36 -9.73 33.06
N GLY A 276 10.00 -10.36 34.16
CA GLY A 276 8.74 -10.16 34.85
C GLY A 276 7.57 -10.95 34.23
N THR A 277 6.35 -10.47 34.44
CA THR A 277 5.11 -11.05 33.89
C THR A 277 4.79 -10.44 32.53
N ILE A 278 4.06 -11.17 31.68
CA ILE A 278 3.69 -10.73 30.33
C ILE A 278 2.94 -9.38 30.32
N ASP A 279 2.21 -9.07 31.39
CA ASP A 279 1.38 -7.90 31.49
C ASP A 279 1.96 -6.81 32.41
N SER A 280 3.25 -6.87 32.73
CA SER A 280 3.99 -5.80 33.39
C SER A 280 4.57 -4.81 32.36
N GLY A 281 4.91 -3.60 32.75
CA GLY A 281 5.55 -2.62 31.87
C GLY A 281 4.59 -1.63 31.22
N MET A 282 3.49 -1.31 31.90
CA MET A 282 2.64 -0.16 31.53
C MET A 282 3.50 1.11 31.44
N HIS A 283 3.27 1.89 30.36
CA HIS A 283 4.03 3.14 30.19
C HIS A 283 3.76 4.11 31.36
N PRO A 284 4.79 4.75 31.96
CA PRO A 284 4.65 5.62 33.14
C PRO A 284 3.62 6.74 32.98
N GLU A 285 3.54 7.34 31.79
CA GLU A 285 2.56 8.40 31.47
C GLU A 285 1.11 7.95 31.70
N VAL A 286 0.80 6.68 31.40
CA VAL A 286 -0.57 6.16 31.43
C VAL A 286 -0.85 5.18 32.54
N ALA A 287 0.20 4.70 33.25
CA ALA A 287 0.06 3.69 34.30
C ALA A 287 -0.93 4.12 35.40
N ASN A 288 -0.90 5.39 35.79
CA ASN A 288 -1.75 5.99 36.81
C ASN A 288 -2.64 7.10 36.23
N ALA A 289 -2.91 7.09 34.91
CA ALA A 289 -3.73 8.12 34.28
C ALA A 289 -5.16 8.09 34.80
N ILE A 290 -5.71 9.29 35.05
CA ILE A 290 -7.10 9.52 35.45
C ILE A 290 -7.82 10.31 34.36
N GLY A 291 -9.11 10.02 34.18
CA GLY A 291 -9.98 10.75 33.25
C GLY A 291 -10.47 12.07 33.76
N ASP A 292 -11.25 12.78 32.97
CA ASP A 292 -11.91 14.04 33.36
C ASP A 292 -12.96 13.85 34.47
N ASP A 293 -13.45 12.62 34.60
CA ASP A 293 -14.36 12.17 35.69
C ASP A 293 -13.62 11.78 36.97
N GLU A 294 -12.32 12.06 37.08
CA GLU A 294 -11.44 11.71 38.20
C GLU A 294 -11.35 10.20 38.48
N GLN A 295 -11.76 9.35 37.50
CA GLN A 295 -11.61 7.91 37.61
C GLN A 295 -10.31 7.44 36.89
N PRO A 296 -9.70 6.34 37.34
CA PRO A 296 -8.57 5.70 36.58
C PRO A 296 -9.00 5.34 35.15
N TRP A 297 -8.10 5.54 34.21
CA TRP A 297 -8.38 5.08 32.86
C TRP A 297 -8.70 3.57 32.83
N PRO A 298 -9.61 3.13 31.93
CA PRO A 298 -9.84 1.71 31.69
C PRO A 298 -8.53 1.00 31.34
N ASP A 299 -8.34 -0.24 31.81
CA ASP A 299 -7.11 -0.98 31.61
C ASP A 299 -6.79 -1.21 30.12
N ASN A 300 -7.82 -1.50 29.30
CA ASN A 300 -7.69 -1.62 27.85
C ASN A 300 -7.18 -0.31 27.18
N ALA A 301 -7.62 0.87 27.63
CA ALA A 301 -7.15 2.15 27.11
C ALA A 301 -5.68 2.41 27.49
N ARG A 302 -5.28 2.12 28.73
CA ARG A 302 -3.88 2.22 29.18
C ARG A 302 -2.97 1.27 28.41
N ARG A 303 -3.44 0.06 28.14
CA ARG A 303 -2.71 -0.94 27.33
C ARG A 303 -2.53 -0.48 25.89
N HIS A 304 -3.59 0.00 25.24
CA HIS A 304 -3.52 0.54 23.88
C HIS A 304 -2.50 1.69 23.80
N ALA A 305 -2.63 2.70 24.65
CA ALA A 305 -1.68 3.81 24.69
C ALA A 305 -0.24 3.36 24.95
N THR A 306 -0.03 2.35 25.83
CA THR A 306 1.29 1.75 26.08
C THR A 306 1.87 1.09 24.82
N MET A 307 1.05 0.38 24.06
CA MET A 307 1.49 -0.25 22.81
C MET A 307 1.90 0.80 21.77
N VAL A 308 1.15 1.89 21.64
CA VAL A 308 1.49 3.03 20.77
C VAL A 308 2.78 3.71 21.22
N ARG A 309 2.94 3.95 22.55
CA ARG A 309 4.20 4.48 23.10
C ARG A 309 5.40 3.57 22.82
N ARG A 310 5.20 2.26 22.76
CA ARG A 310 6.30 1.33 22.42
C ARG A 310 6.68 1.38 20.95
N ILE A 311 5.73 1.67 20.05
CA ILE A 311 6.03 1.99 18.65
C ILE A 311 6.84 3.29 18.57
N ASP A 312 6.43 4.31 19.30
CA ASP A 312 7.12 5.60 19.39
C ASP A 312 8.58 5.45 19.83
N ASP A 313 8.85 4.62 20.87
CA ASP A 313 10.17 4.25 21.32
C ASP A 313 11.00 3.53 20.25
N GLY A 314 10.38 2.57 19.56
CA GLY A 314 11.03 1.80 18.50
C GLY A 314 11.47 2.67 17.33
N MET A 315 10.63 3.64 16.95
CA MET A 315 10.95 4.60 15.90
C MET A 315 12.13 5.52 16.28
N ALA A 316 12.13 6.01 17.52
CA ALA A 316 13.24 6.83 18.03
C ALA A 316 14.57 6.07 18.00
N ASP A 317 14.54 4.82 18.45
CA ASP A 317 15.72 3.95 18.53
C ASP A 317 16.26 3.61 17.12
N LEU A 318 15.37 3.35 16.16
CA LEU A 318 15.74 3.11 14.77
C LEU A 318 16.40 4.33 14.13
N VAL A 319 15.81 5.53 14.29
CA VAL A 319 16.38 6.77 13.76
C VAL A 319 17.74 7.07 14.41
N GLN A 320 17.88 6.84 15.72
CA GLN A 320 19.16 7.01 16.39
C GLN A 320 20.24 6.06 15.85
N LEU A 321 19.87 4.79 15.57
CA LEU A 321 20.79 3.83 14.92
C LEU A 321 21.30 4.36 13.58
N LEU A 322 20.42 4.87 12.72
CA LEU A 322 20.83 5.39 11.41
C LEU A 322 21.77 6.59 11.53
N LYS A 323 21.54 7.48 12.52
CA LYS A 323 22.42 8.60 12.85
C LYS A 323 23.80 8.12 13.32
N ASP A 324 23.83 7.11 14.20
CA ASP A 324 25.08 6.52 14.72
C ASP A 324 25.91 5.87 13.60
N LEU A 325 25.23 5.20 12.65
CA LEU A 325 25.85 4.59 11.47
C LEU A 325 26.18 5.61 10.36
N LYS A 326 25.76 6.87 10.51
CA LYS A 326 25.97 7.96 9.52
C LYS A 326 25.36 7.67 8.13
N ILE A 327 24.22 6.97 8.13
CA ILE A 327 23.43 6.68 6.92
C ILE A 327 22.06 7.36 6.95
N ASP A 328 21.77 8.13 7.98
CA ASP A 328 20.48 8.79 8.22
C ASP A 328 20.09 9.73 7.08
N ASP A 329 21.03 10.54 6.60
CA ASP A 329 20.77 11.52 5.53
C ASP A 329 20.29 10.85 4.24
N ASN A 330 20.81 9.66 3.90
CA ASN A 330 20.44 8.91 2.70
C ASN A 330 19.56 7.70 3.00
N THR A 331 18.67 7.82 3.99
CA THR A 331 17.66 6.81 4.31
C THR A 331 16.27 7.42 4.30
N LEU A 332 15.42 6.93 3.40
CA LEU A 332 13.99 7.21 3.37
C LEU A 332 13.27 6.29 4.36
N ILE A 333 12.54 6.87 5.29
CA ILE A 333 11.65 6.12 6.19
C ILE A 333 10.22 6.55 5.93
N VAL A 334 9.34 5.60 5.65
CA VAL A 334 7.88 5.77 5.61
C VAL A 334 7.30 5.09 6.86
N PHE A 335 6.56 5.83 7.66
CA PHE A 335 5.82 5.32 8.81
C PHE A 335 4.33 5.45 8.55
N THR A 336 3.57 4.33 8.64
CA THR A 336 2.13 4.34 8.38
C THR A 336 1.41 3.16 9.06
N SER A 337 0.09 3.05 8.87
CA SER A 337 -0.77 1.96 9.35
C SER A 337 -1.50 1.28 8.21
N ASP A 338 -1.82 -0.01 8.35
CA ASP A 338 -2.51 -0.77 7.31
C ASP A 338 -4.03 -0.48 7.22
N ASN A 339 -4.63 0.06 8.25
CA ASN A 339 -6.01 0.58 8.30
C ASN A 339 -6.21 1.48 9.53
N GLY A 340 -7.41 2.00 9.71
CA GLY A 340 -7.77 2.78 10.89
C GLY A 340 -7.84 1.96 12.18
N THR A 341 -8.03 2.66 13.31
CA THR A 341 -8.08 2.05 14.65
C THR A 341 -9.14 0.95 14.80
N LEU A 342 -8.96 0.08 15.77
CA LEU A 342 -9.86 -1.04 16.05
C LEU A 342 -10.78 -0.76 17.26
N SER A 343 -11.75 -1.66 17.50
CA SER A 343 -12.64 -1.66 18.67
C SER A 343 -12.65 -2.98 19.44
N GLU A 344 -11.54 -3.69 19.45
CA GLU A 344 -11.40 -5.01 20.08
C GLU A 344 -10.22 -5.00 21.05
N SER A 345 -10.37 -5.59 22.25
CA SER A 345 -9.23 -5.80 23.16
C SER A 345 -8.52 -7.12 22.89
N GLY A 346 -9.29 -8.16 22.49
CA GLY A 346 -8.78 -9.52 22.35
C GLY A 346 -8.32 -10.17 23.65
N LEU A 347 -8.73 -9.59 24.80
CA LEU A 347 -8.44 -10.05 26.15
C LEU A 347 -9.73 -10.00 26.98
N ASP A 348 -10.21 -11.16 27.41
CA ASP A 348 -11.50 -11.29 28.11
C ASP A 348 -11.52 -10.57 29.46
N ASP A 349 -10.38 -10.53 30.16
CA ASP A 349 -10.22 -9.97 31.49
C ASP A 349 -10.09 -8.45 31.54
N VAL A 350 -9.83 -7.77 30.42
CA VAL A 350 -9.70 -6.31 30.36
C VAL A 350 -10.89 -5.61 29.69
N GLY A 351 -11.90 -6.36 29.28
CA GLY A 351 -13.10 -5.87 28.63
C GLY A 351 -12.89 -5.41 27.18
N LYS A 352 -13.96 -4.89 26.58
CA LYS A 352 -13.93 -4.39 25.22
C LYS A 352 -13.16 -3.06 25.15
N TYR A 353 -12.26 -2.92 24.20
CA TYR A 353 -11.61 -1.64 23.90
C TYR A 353 -12.58 -0.73 23.11
N GLU A 354 -12.71 0.49 23.60
CA GLU A 354 -13.54 1.52 22.97
C GLU A 354 -12.65 2.70 22.53
N PRO A 355 -12.38 2.80 21.22
CA PRO A 355 -11.44 3.79 20.67
C PRO A 355 -11.86 5.24 20.90
N ASN A 356 -13.14 5.51 21.12
CA ASN A 356 -13.65 6.83 21.45
C ASN A 356 -13.16 7.34 22.83
N TYR A 357 -12.75 6.47 23.76
CA TYR A 357 -12.21 6.91 25.05
C TYR A 357 -10.93 7.74 24.88
N LEU A 358 -10.02 7.30 24.03
CA LEU A 358 -8.79 8.00 23.66
C LEU A 358 -8.91 8.75 22.32
N ASP A 359 -10.07 8.66 21.66
CA ASP A 359 -10.37 9.28 20.37
C ASP A 359 -9.33 8.91 19.29
N THR A 360 -9.03 7.60 19.22
CA THR A 360 -7.95 7.09 18.37
C THR A 360 -8.29 7.06 16.88
N PHE A 361 -9.54 7.30 16.50
CA PHE A 361 -9.94 7.61 15.12
C PHE A 361 -9.72 9.09 14.75
N GLY A 362 -9.40 9.95 15.74
CA GLY A 362 -9.22 11.40 15.56
C GLY A 362 -10.52 12.09 15.23
N ARG A 363 -10.45 13.10 14.34
CA ARG A 363 -11.62 13.85 13.89
C ARG A 363 -12.53 13.09 12.92
N PHE A 364 -12.16 11.88 12.50
CA PHE A 364 -12.83 11.14 11.43
C PHE A 364 -13.91 10.21 11.97
N ASP A 365 -14.97 10.00 11.20
CA ASP A 365 -15.91 8.92 11.44
C ASP A 365 -15.39 7.60 10.88
N GLY A 366 -15.81 6.49 11.51
CA GLY A 366 -15.42 5.15 11.13
C GLY A 366 -14.13 4.68 11.78
N ILE A 367 -13.96 3.38 11.76
CA ILE A 367 -12.79 2.65 12.28
C ILE A 367 -12.46 1.53 11.30
N LYS A 368 -11.51 0.66 11.65
CA LYS A 368 -11.25 -0.60 10.94
C LYS A 368 -12.56 -1.25 10.45
N LEU A 369 -12.59 -1.71 9.21
CA LEU A 369 -13.73 -2.28 8.50
C LEU A 369 -14.77 -1.25 7.99
N ASP A 370 -14.55 0.06 8.16
CA ASP A 370 -15.39 1.12 7.58
C ASP A 370 -14.71 1.79 6.38
N MET A 371 -15.50 2.22 5.36
CA MET A 371 -14.99 2.99 4.23
C MET A 371 -14.95 4.50 4.48
N TRP A 372 -15.42 4.95 5.65
CA TRP A 372 -15.29 6.34 6.11
C TRP A 372 -13.81 6.68 6.35
N GLU A 373 -13.50 7.98 6.41
CA GLU A 373 -12.10 8.44 6.55
C GLU A 373 -11.38 7.76 7.72
N GLY A 374 -12.02 7.59 8.87
CA GLY A 374 -11.42 6.93 10.04
C GLY A 374 -11.04 5.45 9.85
N GLY A 375 -11.61 4.79 8.82
CA GLY A 375 -11.25 3.41 8.48
C GLY A 375 -10.16 3.27 7.42
N VAL A 376 -10.01 4.27 6.53
CA VAL A 376 -9.12 4.17 5.35
C VAL A 376 -8.07 5.28 5.25
N ARG A 377 -8.27 6.46 5.85
CA ARG A 377 -7.26 7.52 5.92
C ARG A 377 -6.32 7.22 7.08
N VAL A 378 -5.10 6.86 6.78
CA VAL A 378 -4.14 6.35 7.77
C VAL A 378 -3.07 7.38 8.10
N PRO A 379 -2.55 7.39 9.35
CA PRO A 379 -1.42 8.25 9.69
C PRO A 379 -0.24 7.91 8.79
N THR A 380 0.34 8.91 8.13
CA THR A 380 1.50 8.67 7.27
C THR A 380 2.50 9.80 7.40
N LEU A 381 3.69 9.43 7.86
CA LEU A 381 4.83 10.31 8.07
C LEU A 381 6.00 9.83 7.20
N VAL A 382 6.68 10.73 6.53
CA VAL A 382 7.83 10.41 5.67
C VAL A 382 9.02 11.23 6.11
N ARG A 383 10.16 10.57 6.37
CA ARG A 383 11.41 11.24 6.72
C ARG A 383 12.53 10.79 5.79
N TRP A 384 13.16 11.75 5.13
CA TRP A 384 14.33 11.56 4.28
C TRP A 384 15.13 12.87 4.25
N PRO A 385 16.10 13.05 5.15
CA PRO A 385 16.75 14.34 5.35
C PRO A 385 17.38 14.96 4.10
N SER A 386 17.92 14.14 3.17
CA SER A 386 18.47 14.65 1.92
C SER A 386 17.45 14.90 0.81
N GLY A 387 16.20 14.44 0.94
CA GLY A 387 15.19 14.49 -0.13
C GLY A 387 13.89 15.18 0.24
N VAL A 388 13.48 15.12 1.52
CA VAL A 388 12.20 15.65 2.01
C VAL A 388 12.43 16.89 2.88
N LYS A 389 11.70 17.96 2.59
CA LYS A 389 11.78 19.19 3.39
C LYS A 389 11.20 18.96 4.79
N ALA A 390 12.01 19.19 5.81
CA ALA A 390 11.60 19.07 7.20
C ALA A 390 10.41 19.98 7.55
N GLY A 391 9.46 19.47 8.33
CA GLY A 391 8.26 20.17 8.79
C GLY A 391 7.28 20.51 7.68
N SER A 392 7.32 19.79 6.56
CA SER A 392 6.40 19.99 5.44
C SER A 392 5.17 19.09 5.52
N GLU A 393 4.16 19.42 4.73
CA GLU A 393 2.93 18.65 4.59
C GLU A 393 2.54 18.57 3.11
N SER A 394 2.00 17.43 2.71
CA SER A 394 1.38 17.25 1.39
C SER A 394 -0.05 16.76 1.56
N ASP A 395 -0.99 17.48 0.92
CA ASP A 395 -2.41 17.13 0.83
C ASP A 395 -2.74 16.39 -0.48
N THR A 396 -1.73 15.94 -1.22
CA THR A 396 -1.92 15.09 -2.40
C THR A 396 -2.61 13.80 -2.00
N ALA A 397 -3.78 13.53 -2.58
CA ALA A 397 -4.47 12.26 -2.36
C ALA A 397 -3.65 11.13 -2.97
N SER A 398 -3.27 10.17 -2.15
CA SER A 398 -2.42 9.05 -2.51
C SER A 398 -2.86 7.76 -1.79
N GLN A 399 -2.47 6.61 -2.32
CA GLN A 399 -2.86 5.32 -1.78
C GLN A 399 -1.69 4.33 -1.78
N PHE A 400 -1.76 3.28 -1.01
CA PHE A 400 -0.67 2.33 -0.77
C PHE A 400 -0.02 1.75 -2.05
N HIS A 401 -0.75 1.54 -3.11
CA HIS A 401 -0.20 1.06 -4.38
C HIS A 401 0.74 2.08 -5.07
N ASP A 402 0.70 3.36 -4.68
CA ASP A 402 1.60 4.40 -5.20
C ASP A 402 3.06 4.20 -4.74
N TRP A 403 3.28 3.49 -3.63
CA TRP A 403 4.64 3.22 -3.13
C TRP A 403 5.47 2.35 -4.08
N MET A 404 4.86 1.45 -4.87
CA MET A 404 5.58 0.69 -5.90
C MET A 404 6.21 1.62 -6.93
N ALA A 405 5.44 2.53 -7.51
CA ALA A 405 5.94 3.49 -8.49
C ALA A 405 6.93 4.49 -7.85
N THR A 406 6.68 4.91 -6.61
CA THR A 406 7.54 5.82 -5.85
C THR A 406 8.91 5.22 -5.60
N PHE A 407 9.00 4.00 -5.11
CA PHE A 407 10.28 3.35 -4.81
C PHE A 407 11.03 2.96 -6.09
N CYS A 408 10.32 2.61 -7.17
CA CYS A 408 10.95 2.42 -8.48
C CYS A 408 11.60 3.71 -8.97
N ASP A 409 10.90 4.85 -8.87
CA ASP A 409 11.40 6.15 -9.30
C ASP A 409 12.64 6.58 -8.47
N ILE A 410 12.59 6.40 -7.14
CA ILE A 410 13.73 6.62 -6.23
C ILE A 410 14.91 5.70 -6.56
N ALA A 411 14.65 4.46 -6.92
CA ALA A 411 15.68 3.48 -7.32
C ALA A 411 16.19 3.69 -8.76
N GLY A 412 15.67 4.67 -9.50
CA GLY A 412 16.06 4.96 -10.88
C GLY A 412 15.60 3.94 -11.91
N ILE A 413 14.60 3.13 -11.58
CA ILE A 413 14.01 2.11 -12.48
C ILE A 413 12.55 2.45 -12.81
N GLN A 414 11.98 1.77 -13.80
CA GLN A 414 10.56 1.95 -14.13
C GLN A 414 9.68 0.95 -13.39
N ALA A 415 8.55 1.42 -12.88
CA ALA A 415 7.55 0.53 -12.28
C ALA A 415 6.98 -0.46 -13.30
N PRO A 416 6.60 -1.69 -12.89
CA PRO A 416 5.90 -2.64 -13.75
C PRO A 416 4.55 -2.08 -14.25
N ALA A 417 4.22 -2.31 -15.52
CA ALA A 417 2.97 -1.84 -16.14
C ALA A 417 1.69 -2.45 -15.52
N VAL A 418 1.83 -3.54 -14.79
CA VAL A 418 0.74 -4.16 -14.01
C VAL A 418 0.41 -3.40 -12.73
N SER A 419 1.32 -2.56 -12.24
CA SER A 419 1.09 -1.66 -11.11
C SER A 419 0.12 -0.54 -11.50
N ASP A 420 -0.68 -0.07 -10.53
CA ASP A 420 -1.69 0.98 -10.71
C ASP A 420 -1.23 2.34 -10.18
N GLY A 421 -0.17 2.34 -9.38
CA GLY A 421 0.29 3.53 -8.67
C GLY A 421 1.01 4.53 -9.55
N VAL A 422 1.06 5.76 -9.06
CA VAL A 422 1.89 6.86 -9.59
C VAL A 422 2.98 7.21 -8.59
N SER A 423 4.12 7.68 -9.07
CA SER A 423 5.20 8.12 -8.18
C SER A 423 4.80 9.36 -7.38
N LEU A 424 5.07 9.33 -6.07
CA LEU A 424 4.89 10.44 -5.15
C LEU A 424 6.15 11.31 -5.01
N VAL A 425 7.22 11.02 -5.73
CA VAL A 425 8.51 11.71 -5.62
C VAL A 425 8.33 13.23 -5.79
N SER A 426 7.53 13.68 -6.76
CA SER A 426 7.27 15.13 -6.96
C SER A 426 6.68 15.80 -5.72
N SER A 427 5.74 15.13 -5.03
CA SER A 427 5.17 15.62 -3.75
C SER A 427 6.18 15.57 -2.62
N LEU A 428 6.98 14.49 -2.53
CA LEU A 428 7.96 14.29 -1.45
C LEU A 428 9.10 15.29 -1.49
N VAL A 429 9.64 15.57 -2.69
CA VAL A 429 10.75 16.52 -2.84
C VAL A 429 10.29 17.96 -3.05
N GLY A 430 9.00 18.18 -3.29
CA GLY A 430 8.42 19.50 -3.51
C GLY A 430 8.75 20.10 -4.87
N GLU A 431 9.11 19.28 -5.85
CA GLU A 431 9.52 19.73 -7.19
C GLU A 431 8.78 18.94 -8.29
N GLY A 432 8.55 19.60 -9.43
CA GLY A 432 7.86 19.00 -10.56
C GLY A 432 6.34 19.00 -10.42
N LYS A 433 5.66 18.28 -11.32
CA LYS A 433 4.19 18.13 -11.33
C LYS A 433 3.81 16.77 -10.79
N GLN A 434 3.12 16.74 -9.67
CA GLN A 434 2.56 15.50 -9.14
C GLN A 434 1.42 15.00 -10.03
N LEU A 435 1.53 13.76 -10.49
CA LEU A 435 0.42 13.06 -11.14
C LEU A 435 -0.61 12.64 -10.10
N GLN A 436 -1.90 12.80 -10.44
CA GLN A 436 -2.96 12.31 -9.60
C GLN A 436 -3.15 10.80 -9.84
N GLY A 437 -2.94 10.00 -8.81
CA GLY A 437 -3.23 8.57 -8.79
C GLY A 437 -4.73 8.27 -8.64
N ILE A 438 -5.08 7.01 -8.80
CA ILE A 438 -6.41 6.50 -8.51
C ILE A 438 -6.47 6.16 -7.03
N VAL A 439 -7.42 6.74 -6.29
CA VAL A 439 -7.76 6.31 -4.93
C VAL A 439 -9.06 5.53 -5.00
N TYR A 440 -8.94 4.21 -4.87
CA TYR A 440 -10.05 3.27 -5.03
C TYR A 440 -9.99 2.16 -3.98
N SER A 441 -11.09 1.97 -3.27
CA SER A 441 -11.22 0.89 -2.28
C SER A 441 -12.54 0.16 -2.43
N GLU A 442 -12.53 -1.15 -2.21
CA GLU A 442 -13.73 -1.97 -2.09
C GLU A 442 -13.53 -3.08 -1.06
N MET A 443 -14.59 -3.46 -0.35
CA MET A 443 -14.57 -4.59 0.56
C MET A 443 -15.98 -5.10 0.84
N ARG A 444 -16.09 -6.40 1.14
CA ARG A 444 -17.34 -7.01 1.61
C ARG A 444 -17.18 -7.58 3.01
N ILE A 445 -18.06 -7.15 3.92
CA ILE A 445 -18.13 -7.71 5.29
C ILE A 445 -19.55 -7.61 5.87
N GLY A 446 -19.99 -8.64 6.58
CA GLY A 446 -21.33 -8.73 7.18
C GLY A 446 -21.47 -8.09 8.57
N SER A 447 -20.75 -6.99 8.85
CA SER A 447 -20.78 -6.31 10.16
C SER A 447 -21.42 -4.92 10.05
N LYS A 448 -21.49 -4.20 11.18
CA LYS A 448 -22.02 -2.84 11.25
C LYS A 448 -20.97 -1.88 11.74
N THR A 449 -21.06 -0.62 11.30
CA THR A 449 -20.33 0.50 11.90
C THR A 449 -20.71 0.63 13.37
N PRO A 450 -19.78 0.84 14.31
CA PRO A 450 -20.09 1.02 15.72
C PRO A 450 -21.04 2.19 15.98
N ASN A 451 -21.72 2.14 17.13
CA ASN A 451 -22.69 3.15 17.52
C ASN A 451 -22.06 4.15 18.52
N PHE A 452 -20.88 4.71 18.19
CA PHE A 452 -20.23 5.73 19.01
C PHE A 452 -20.97 7.06 18.89
N SER A 453 -21.08 7.80 20.00
CA SER A 453 -21.75 9.10 20.04
C SER A 453 -21.07 10.17 19.21
N GLU A 454 -19.77 10.02 18.99
CA GLU A 454 -18.90 10.90 18.23
C GLU A 454 -19.17 10.81 16.72
N PHE A 455 -19.65 9.66 16.24
CA PHE A 455 -19.94 9.47 14.82
C PHE A 455 -21.23 10.18 14.40
N GLN A 456 -21.30 10.60 13.15
CA GLN A 456 -22.52 11.14 12.54
C GLN A 456 -23.69 10.16 12.72
N ALA A 457 -24.87 10.69 13.11
CA ALA A 457 -26.02 9.86 13.49
C ALA A 457 -26.48 8.88 12.39
N ASN A 458 -26.33 9.25 11.11
CA ASN A 458 -26.69 8.42 9.96
C ASN A 458 -25.71 7.27 9.68
N ARG A 459 -24.57 7.20 10.38
CA ARG A 459 -23.56 6.14 10.23
C ARG A 459 -23.61 5.11 11.35
N ARG A 460 -24.07 5.52 12.53
CA ARG A 460 -24.16 4.68 13.73
C ARG A 460 -24.98 3.43 13.47
N GLY A 461 -24.41 2.26 13.72
CA GLY A 461 -25.07 0.98 13.51
C GLY A 461 -25.41 0.62 12.06
N ARG A 462 -24.92 1.38 11.08
CA ARG A 462 -25.19 1.17 9.66
C ARG A 462 -24.54 -0.14 9.18
N SER A 463 -25.27 -0.91 8.37
CA SER A 463 -24.75 -2.12 7.76
C SER A 463 -23.66 -1.81 6.75
N ARG A 464 -22.54 -2.51 6.84
CA ARG A 464 -21.40 -2.39 5.95
C ARG A 464 -21.68 -3.09 4.61
N GLY A 465 -21.97 -4.40 4.63
CA GLY A 465 -22.27 -5.17 3.42
C GLY A 465 -21.13 -5.13 2.39
N GLN A 466 -21.46 -4.99 1.13
CA GLN A 466 -20.49 -4.61 0.09
C GLN A 466 -20.29 -3.09 0.15
N MET A 467 -19.04 -2.66 0.25
CA MET A 467 -18.66 -1.24 0.33
C MET A 467 -17.71 -0.87 -0.80
N GLN A 468 -17.72 0.41 -1.17
CA GLN A 468 -16.85 0.97 -2.20
C GLN A 468 -16.62 2.44 -1.97
N SER A 469 -15.40 2.91 -2.21
CA SER A 469 -15.08 4.33 -2.29
C SER A 469 -14.15 4.64 -3.46
N VAL A 470 -14.29 5.85 -4.02
CA VAL A 470 -13.42 6.36 -5.08
C VAL A 470 -13.33 7.87 -4.98
N LEU A 471 -12.12 8.43 -5.24
CA LEU A 471 -11.92 9.86 -5.34
C LEU A 471 -11.97 10.33 -6.81
N ILE A 472 -12.66 11.45 -7.03
CA ILE A 472 -12.62 12.23 -8.27
C ILE A 472 -12.21 13.66 -7.89
N GLY A 473 -10.96 14.02 -8.10
CA GLY A 473 -10.38 15.26 -7.57
C GLY A 473 -10.42 15.26 -6.04
N ASP A 474 -11.06 16.27 -5.44
CA ASP A 474 -11.20 16.42 -3.99
C ASP A 474 -12.47 15.75 -3.44
N TYR A 475 -13.28 15.17 -4.30
CA TYR A 475 -14.55 14.58 -3.92
C TYR A 475 -14.46 13.07 -3.79
N LYS A 476 -14.78 12.57 -2.61
CA LYS A 476 -14.92 11.13 -2.32
C LYS A 476 -16.37 10.72 -2.51
N GLY A 477 -16.59 9.81 -3.45
CA GLY A 477 -17.83 9.04 -3.54
C GLY A 477 -17.71 7.78 -2.66
N ILE A 478 -18.64 7.57 -1.76
CA ILE A 478 -18.71 6.39 -0.90
C ILE A 478 -20.09 5.76 -0.96
N ARG A 479 -20.16 4.43 -0.98
CA ARG A 479 -21.40 3.67 -0.85
C ARG A 479 -21.16 2.41 -0.03
N VAL A 480 -22.16 2.05 0.77
CA VAL A 480 -22.15 0.87 1.64
C VAL A 480 -23.42 0.06 1.43
N ASN A 481 -23.38 -1.22 1.80
CA ASN A 481 -24.49 -2.16 1.56
C ASN A 481 -24.98 -2.13 0.11
N ILE A 482 -24.04 -2.21 -0.84
CA ILE A 482 -24.28 -2.10 -2.26
C ILE A 482 -25.03 -3.32 -2.77
N GLU A 483 -26.13 -3.11 -3.53
CA GLU A 483 -26.97 -4.18 -4.09
C GLU A 483 -26.83 -4.29 -5.63
N SER A 484 -26.40 -3.21 -6.29
CA SER A 484 -26.21 -3.17 -7.75
C SER A 484 -25.24 -2.07 -8.18
N HIS A 485 -24.85 -2.05 -9.46
CA HIS A 485 -24.04 -0.96 -10.01
C HIS A 485 -24.75 0.40 -9.96
N GLN A 486 -26.09 0.43 -9.87
CA GLN A 486 -26.89 1.65 -9.79
C GLN A 486 -27.02 2.20 -8.36
N SER A 487 -26.58 1.47 -7.33
CA SER A 487 -26.57 1.96 -5.95
C SER A 487 -25.86 3.30 -5.88
N VAL A 488 -26.49 4.29 -5.23
CA VAL A 488 -26.04 5.69 -5.21
C VAL A 488 -24.85 5.90 -4.29
N PHE A 489 -24.03 6.88 -4.64
CA PHE A 489 -22.94 7.37 -3.81
C PHE A 489 -23.39 8.52 -2.92
N GLU A 490 -22.95 8.53 -1.69
CA GLU A 490 -22.81 9.74 -0.89
C GLU A 490 -21.50 10.42 -1.34
N VAL A 491 -21.47 11.76 -1.35
CA VAL A 491 -20.34 12.53 -1.91
C VAL A 491 -19.88 13.56 -0.89
N TYR A 492 -18.58 13.55 -0.58
CA TYR A 492 -17.95 14.44 0.39
C TYR A 492 -16.73 15.14 -0.18
N ASN A 493 -16.43 16.36 0.25
CA ASN A 493 -15.20 17.06 -0.11
C ASN A 493 -14.15 16.81 0.97
N THR A 494 -13.16 15.96 0.69
CA THR A 494 -12.17 15.52 1.69
C THR A 494 -11.11 16.58 2.04
N ILE A 495 -11.10 17.72 1.38
CA ILE A 495 -10.27 18.89 1.75
C ILE A 495 -11.02 19.78 2.74
N ASN A 496 -12.25 20.20 2.39
CA ASN A 496 -13.00 21.20 3.15
C ASN A 496 -13.88 20.59 4.23
N ASP A 497 -14.18 19.31 4.14
CA ASP A 497 -15.02 18.51 5.05
C ASP A 497 -14.40 17.12 5.23
N PRO A 498 -13.17 17.03 5.78
CA PRO A 498 -12.48 15.74 5.97
C PRO A 498 -13.20 14.82 6.97
N GLU A 499 -14.11 15.36 7.77
CA GLU A 499 -14.97 14.61 8.70
C GLU A 499 -16.19 14.01 7.99
N GLU A 500 -16.37 14.28 6.70
CA GLU A 500 -17.47 13.79 5.86
C GLU A 500 -18.85 14.10 6.46
N THR A 501 -19.04 15.32 6.99
CA THR A 501 -20.26 15.72 7.71
C THR A 501 -21.41 16.08 6.77
N THR A 502 -21.10 16.60 5.57
CA THR A 502 -22.07 17.13 4.63
C THR A 502 -22.10 16.36 3.34
N ASN A 503 -23.14 15.57 3.12
CA ASN A 503 -23.35 14.88 1.86
C ASN A 503 -23.74 15.87 0.75
N LEU A 504 -22.86 16.00 -0.24
CA LEU A 504 -22.98 16.92 -1.38
C LEU A 504 -23.63 16.29 -2.62
N ALA A 505 -24.07 15.03 -2.55
CA ALA A 505 -24.65 14.34 -3.70
C ALA A 505 -25.81 15.15 -4.32
N GLY A 506 -25.78 15.29 -5.66
CA GLY A 506 -26.79 16.05 -6.41
C GLY A 506 -26.55 17.56 -6.49
N LYS A 507 -25.51 18.11 -5.89
CA LYS A 507 -25.12 19.52 -6.11
C LYS A 507 -24.47 19.66 -7.50
N SER A 508 -24.73 20.76 -8.21
CA SER A 508 -24.26 20.98 -9.58
C SER A 508 -22.74 21.15 -9.74
N TYR A 509 -22.03 21.47 -8.67
CA TYR A 509 -20.58 21.71 -8.63
C TYR A 509 -19.76 20.47 -8.21
N VAL A 510 -20.41 19.34 -7.95
CA VAL A 510 -19.72 18.09 -7.61
C VAL A 510 -19.85 17.05 -8.72
N PRO A 511 -18.98 16.03 -8.78
CA PRO A 511 -19.14 14.95 -9.74
C PRO A 511 -20.51 14.26 -9.62
N THR A 512 -21.12 13.93 -10.74
CA THR A 512 -22.45 13.29 -10.80
C THR A 512 -22.37 11.81 -10.40
N GLN A 513 -23.52 11.20 -10.08
CA GLN A 513 -23.63 9.77 -9.81
C GLN A 513 -23.07 8.93 -10.99
N GLN A 514 -23.36 9.33 -12.22
CA GLN A 514 -22.85 8.66 -13.42
C GLN A 514 -21.33 8.75 -13.53
N GLN A 515 -20.71 9.87 -13.14
CA GLN A 515 -19.25 10.01 -13.13
C GLN A 515 -18.61 9.09 -12.08
N PHE A 516 -19.18 8.98 -10.87
CA PHE A 516 -18.69 8.03 -9.86
C PHE A 516 -18.89 6.58 -10.29
N GLN A 517 -20.06 6.22 -10.84
CA GLN A 517 -20.32 4.88 -11.37
C GLN A 517 -19.35 4.54 -12.52
N ALA A 518 -19.12 5.47 -13.44
CA ALA A 518 -18.17 5.30 -14.53
C ALA A 518 -16.73 5.14 -14.00
N ALA A 519 -16.31 5.95 -13.02
CA ALA A 519 -14.97 5.90 -12.45
C ALA A 519 -14.68 4.51 -11.85
N VAL A 520 -15.60 3.97 -11.05
CA VAL A 520 -15.41 2.64 -10.44
C VAL A 520 -15.43 1.52 -11.49
N LEU A 521 -16.34 1.55 -12.48
CA LEU A 521 -16.39 0.55 -13.54
C LEU A 521 -15.11 0.58 -14.42
N ARG A 522 -14.59 1.76 -14.72
CA ARG A 522 -13.38 1.97 -15.53
C ARG A 522 -12.09 1.60 -14.82
N SER A 523 -12.09 1.50 -13.49
CA SER A 523 -10.87 1.25 -12.68
C SER A 523 -10.72 -0.21 -12.26
N ARG A 524 -11.72 -1.04 -12.39
CA ARG A 524 -11.69 -2.40 -11.84
C ARG A 524 -11.88 -3.48 -12.90
N ARG A 525 -11.35 -4.66 -12.62
CA ARG A 525 -11.67 -5.89 -13.35
C ARG A 525 -12.65 -6.75 -12.55
N ILE A 526 -13.49 -7.49 -13.25
CA ILE A 526 -14.31 -8.55 -12.66
C ILE A 526 -13.40 -9.67 -12.17
N ASP A 527 -13.69 -10.18 -10.98
CA ASP A 527 -12.99 -11.33 -10.39
C ASP A 527 -14.03 -12.42 -10.04
N PRO A 528 -14.03 -13.55 -10.75
CA PRO A 528 -14.95 -14.65 -10.46
C PRO A 528 -14.78 -15.24 -9.05
N LEU A 529 -13.59 -15.11 -8.45
CA LEU A 529 -13.31 -15.57 -7.08
C LEU A 529 -13.81 -14.60 -6.01
N ALA A 530 -14.10 -13.36 -6.39
CA ALA A 530 -14.60 -12.31 -5.50
C ALA A 530 -15.72 -11.51 -6.17
N PRO A 531 -16.86 -12.15 -6.53
CA PRO A 531 -17.93 -11.49 -7.27
C PRO A 531 -18.56 -10.35 -6.46
N ARG A 532 -18.96 -9.29 -7.17
CA ARG A 532 -19.55 -8.07 -6.61
C ARG A 532 -20.95 -7.81 -7.19
N PRO A 533 -21.84 -7.15 -6.43
CA PRO A 533 -23.20 -6.82 -6.90
C PRO A 533 -23.24 -5.91 -8.14
N TYR A 534 -22.14 -5.27 -8.49
CA TYR A 534 -22.00 -4.33 -9.63
C TYR A 534 -21.18 -4.92 -10.79
N ASP A 535 -20.93 -6.23 -10.81
CA ASP A 535 -20.17 -6.88 -11.88
C ASP A 535 -20.93 -6.99 -13.19
N ASP A 536 -22.25 -6.82 -13.18
CA ASP A 536 -23.14 -6.75 -14.34
C ASP A 536 -23.11 -5.37 -15.03
N GLY A 537 -22.50 -4.37 -14.42
CA GLY A 537 -22.40 -3.02 -14.99
C GLY A 537 -21.47 -2.98 -16.20
N LEU A 538 -21.97 -2.40 -17.32
CA LEU A 538 -21.16 -2.14 -18.50
C LEU A 538 -20.26 -0.92 -18.27
N ILE A 539 -19.00 -1.01 -18.68
CA ILE A 539 -18.10 0.15 -18.65
C ILE A 539 -18.57 1.16 -19.71
N PRO A 540 -18.88 2.40 -19.31
CA PRO A 540 -19.35 3.40 -20.25
C PRO A 540 -18.28 3.81 -21.25
N ALA A 541 -18.68 3.96 -22.52
CA ALA A 541 -17.83 4.53 -23.55
C ALA A 541 -17.43 5.98 -23.19
N VAL A 542 -16.35 6.46 -23.78
CA VAL A 542 -16.00 7.89 -23.70
C VAL A 542 -16.83 8.68 -24.73
N THR A 543 -17.28 9.87 -24.31
CA THR A 543 -18.03 10.78 -25.16
C THR A 543 -17.11 11.84 -25.75
N GLU A 544 -17.41 12.30 -26.97
CA GLU A 544 -16.82 13.48 -27.61
C GLU A 544 -15.28 13.53 -27.67
N ILE A 545 -14.73 12.70 -28.56
CA ILE A 545 -13.34 12.88 -28.99
C ILE A 545 -13.33 13.12 -30.52
N ASP A 546 -12.50 14.06 -30.97
CA ASP A 546 -12.12 14.14 -32.36
C ASP A 546 -11.13 13.00 -32.65
N ALA A 547 -11.68 11.90 -33.15
CA ALA A 547 -10.95 10.66 -33.35
C ALA A 547 -10.60 10.45 -34.83
N GLN A 548 -9.37 10.05 -35.10
CA GLN A 548 -8.92 9.58 -36.41
C GLN A 548 -8.52 8.09 -36.34
N SER A 549 -8.49 7.43 -37.49
CA SER A 549 -8.14 6.01 -37.58
C SER A 549 -6.72 5.72 -37.12
N GLY A 550 -6.53 4.53 -36.51
CA GLY A 550 -5.23 3.97 -36.08
C GLY A 550 -4.91 4.21 -34.60
N LEU A 551 -3.84 3.58 -34.14
CA LEU A 551 -3.27 3.73 -32.80
C LEU A 551 -1.94 4.48 -32.90
N ILE A 552 -1.55 5.19 -31.85
CA ILE A 552 -0.20 5.74 -31.70
C ILE A 552 0.68 4.60 -31.15
N ARG A 553 1.68 4.18 -31.93
CA ARG A 553 2.79 3.36 -31.44
C ARG A 553 3.93 4.26 -31.02
N ALA A 554 4.32 4.18 -29.77
CA ALA A 554 5.46 4.90 -29.19
C ALA A 554 6.58 3.92 -28.84
N ASN A 555 7.83 4.25 -29.20
CA ASN A 555 9.00 3.44 -28.93
C ASN A 555 9.84 4.06 -27.81
N TYR A 556 10.37 3.23 -26.91
CA TYR A 556 11.11 3.69 -25.74
C TYR A 556 12.48 3.01 -25.67
N PRO A 557 13.56 3.79 -25.44
CA PRO A 557 14.90 3.25 -25.31
C PRO A 557 15.14 2.66 -23.93
N GLY A 558 16.00 1.68 -23.84
CA GLY A 558 16.50 1.07 -22.60
C GLY A 558 16.24 -0.43 -22.52
N ASP A 559 16.92 -1.03 -21.56
CA ASP A 559 16.74 -2.44 -21.21
C ASP A 559 15.79 -2.51 -20.00
N PHE A 560 14.82 -3.41 -20.05
CA PHE A 560 13.80 -3.56 -19.02
C PHE A 560 13.67 -5.03 -18.61
N ASN A 561 13.54 -5.24 -17.30
CA ASN A 561 13.35 -6.59 -16.74
C ASN A 561 11.88 -7.07 -16.83
N TRP A 562 10.95 -6.11 -16.96
CA TRP A 562 9.51 -6.30 -17.13
C TRP A 562 8.95 -5.28 -18.11
N THR A 563 7.69 -5.42 -18.48
CA THR A 563 6.97 -4.40 -19.23
C THR A 563 6.80 -3.14 -18.36
N PRO A 564 7.42 -1.99 -18.73
CA PRO A 564 7.44 -0.83 -17.86
C PRO A 564 6.18 0.02 -17.98
N GLN A 565 5.91 0.84 -16.94
CA GLN A 565 5.07 2.03 -17.09
C GLN A 565 5.84 3.08 -17.89
N PHE A 566 5.17 3.72 -18.88
CA PHE A 566 5.79 4.73 -19.74
C PHE A 566 5.33 6.16 -19.46
N ASP A 567 4.40 6.35 -18.52
CA ASP A 567 3.65 7.61 -18.32
C ASP A 567 4.53 8.85 -18.08
N GLN A 568 5.76 8.65 -17.59
CA GLN A 568 6.73 9.74 -17.35
C GLN A 568 7.94 9.70 -18.29
N ARG A 569 7.93 8.84 -19.32
CA ARG A 569 9.04 8.70 -20.26
C ARG A 569 8.76 9.38 -21.59
N LYS A 570 9.79 9.97 -22.17
CA LYS A 570 9.76 10.50 -23.53
C LYS A 570 10.04 9.36 -24.52
N ALA A 571 9.10 9.14 -25.44
CA ALA A 571 9.30 8.24 -26.57
C ALA A 571 10.40 8.78 -27.50
N THR A 572 11.18 7.87 -28.08
CA THR A 572 12.15 8.21 -29.14
C THR A 572 11.47 8.45 -30.48
N GLU A 573 10.36 7.76 -30.70
CA GLU A 573 9.59 7.84 -31.94
C GLU A 573 8.10 7.60 -31.63
N GLN A 574 7.22 8.28 -32.35
CA GLN A 574 5.79 8.04 -32.32
C GLN A 574 5.27 7.96 -33.76
N THR A 575 4.46 6.94 -34.04
CA THR A 575 3.92 6.68 -35.39
C THR A 575 2.47 6.23 -35.26
N VAL A 576 1.59 6.73 -36.11
CA VAL A 576 0.23 6.20 -36.24
C VAL A 576 0.27 4.92 -37.02
N VAL A 577 -0.32 3.84 -36.49
CA VAL A 577 -0.37 2.51 -37.09
C VAL A 577 -1.82 2.01 -37.14
N ASP A 578 -2.19 1.34 -38.22
CA ASP A 578 -3.56 0.82 -38.39
C ASP A 578 -3.77 -0.54 -37.69
N GLU A 579 -2.69 -1.19 -37.30
CA GLU A 579 -2.70 -2.50 -36.64
C GLU A 579 -1.52 -2.65 -35.67
N LEU A 580 -1.53 -3.70 -34.86
CA LEU A 580 -0.48 -3.96 -33.86
C LEU A 580 0.78 -4.53 -34.55
N VAL A 581 1.58 -3.65 -35.13
CA VAL A 581 2.87 -4.01 -35.76
C VAL A 581 3.98 -3.93 -34.70
N ALA A 582 4.42 -5.09 -34.24
CA ALA A 582 5.51 -5.21 -33.27
C ALA A 582 6.89 -5.03 -33.94
N ILE A 583 7.77 -4.27 -33.28
CA ILE A 583 9.18 -4.13 -33.60
C ILE A 583 10.04 -4.48 -32.38
N PRO A 584 11.34 -4.71 -32.50
CA PRO A 584 12.21 -4.96 -31.35
C PRO A 584 12.21 -3.81 -30.34
N GLY A 585 12.35 -4.13 -29.04
CA GLY A 585 12.43 -3.16 -27.94
C GLY A 585 11.11 -2.93 -27.22
N ALA A 586 11.09 -1.89 -26.40
CA ALA A 586 9.92 -1.53 -25.58
C ALA A 586 8.99 -0.58 -26.34
N GLN A 587 7.72 -0.92 -26.37
CA GLN A 587 6.70 -0.20 -27.13
C GLN A 587 5.44 0.01 -26.32
N GLN A 588 4.73 1.08 -26.63
CA GLN A 588 3.38 1.32 -26.16
C GLN A 588 2.45 1.65 -27.34
N PHE A 589 1.31 0.97 -27.39
CA PHE A 589 0.22 1.31 -28.31
C PHE A 589 -0.88 2.01 -27.50
N VAL A 590 -1.22 3.22 -27.91
CA VAL A 590 -2.21 4.06 -27.21
C VAL A 590 -3.24 4.57 -28.21
N GLY A 591 -4.49 4.55 -27.77
CA GLY A 591 -5.60 5.07 -28.55
C GLY A 591 -6.95 4.62 -28.00
N PHE A 592 -7.87 4.29 -28.90
CA PHE A 592 -9.22 3.87 -28.55
C PHE A 592 -9.62 2.65 -29.36
N LEU A 593 -10.33 1.75 -28.72
CA LEU A 593 -11.01 0.63 -29.34
C LEU A 593 -12.50 0.98 -29.52
N ARG A 594 -13.01 0.96 -30.75
CA ARG A 594 -14.44 1.09 -31.01
C ARG A 594 -15.16 -0.24 -30.82
N VAL A 595 -16.09 -0.27 -29.92
CA VAL A 595 -16.95 -1.41 -29.61
C VAL A 595 -18.30 -1.22 -30.32
N PRO A 596 -18.69 -2.11 -31.28
CA PRO A 596 -19.88 -1.90 -32.10
C PRO A 596 -21.20 -2.23 -31.39
N LYS A 597 -21.18 -3.06 -30.36
CA LYS A 597 -22.37 -3.49 -29.59
C LYS A 597 -22.04 -3.59 -28.12
N SER A 598 -22.95 -3.17 -27.25
CA SER A 598 -22.85 -3.35 -25.81
C SER A 598 -22.89 -4.82 -25.42
N GLY A 599 -22.06 -5.22 -24.45
CA GLY A 599 -22.03 -6.55 -23.87
C GLY A 599 -20.64 -7.00 -23.42
N VAL A 600 -20.50 -8.28 -23.11
CA VAL A 600 -19.22 -8.87 -22.67
C VAL A 600 -18.35 -9.17 -23.88
N TYR A 601 -17.12 -8.71 -23.84
CA TYR A 601 -16.06 -8.99 -24.79
C TYR A 601 -14.99 -9.85 -24.16
N HIS A 602 -14.62 -10.93 -24.83
CA HIS A 602 -13.48 -11.77 -24.49
C HIS A 602 -12.32 -11.40 -25.41
N PHE A 603 -11.15 -11.23 -24.83
CA PHE A 603 -9.92 -10.90 -25.56
C PHE A 603 -8.91 -12.02 -25.43
N SER A 604 -8.16 -12.25 -26.49
CA SER A 604 -7.04 -13.17 -26.54
C SER A 604 -5.82 -12.44 -27.08
N LEU A 605 -4.74 -12.41 -26.30
CA LEU A 605 -3.45 -11.80 -26.66
C LEU A 605 -2.44 -12.89 -26.97
N THR A 606 -1.84 -12.83 -28.14
CA THR A 606 -0.64 -13.62 -28.48
C THR A 606 0.54 -12.67 -28.56
N ALA A 607 1.57 -12.91 -27.76
CA ALA A 607 2.77 -12.09 -27.71
C ALA A 607 4.04 -12.97 -27.68
N ASN A 608 5.06 -12.59 -28.45
CA ASN A 608 6.41 -13.07 -28.25
C ASN A 608 7.22 -11.98 -27.53
N GLY A 609 7.21 -12.08 -26.21
CA GLY A 609 7.68 -11.08 -25.28
C GLY A 609 6.59 -10.76 -24.24
N LYS A 610 6.91 -9.88 -23.33
CA LYS A 610 6.05 -9.51 -22.20
C LYS A 610 5.07 -8.41 -22.60
N ALA A 611 3.81 -8.50 -22.19
CA ALA A 611 2.80 -7.50 -22.54
C ALA A 611 1.76 -7.28 -21.43
N VAL A 612 1.24 -6.06 -21.35
CA VAL A 612 0.14 -5.68 -20.46
C VAL A 612 -0.91 -4.91 -21.24
N VAL A 613 -2.18 -5.34 -21.17
CA VAL A 613 -3.30 -4.70 -21.86
C VAL A 613 -4.25 -4.08 -20.86
N ARG A 614 -4.57 -2.80 -21.07
CA ARG A 614 -5.58 -2.07 -20.30
C ARG A 614 -6.66 -1.48 -21.23
N LEU A 615 -7.91 -1.57 -20.80
CA LEU A 615 -9.01 -0.78 -21.32
C LEU A 615 -9.48 0.19 -20.23
N HIS A 616 -9.47 1.50 -20.53
CA HIS A 616 -9.48 2.54 -19.51
C HIS A 616 -8.34 2.31 -18.49
N ASN A 617 -8.67 2.29 -17.20
CA ASN A 617 -7.71 1.94 -16.16
C ASN A 617 -7.77 0.44 -15.79
N ALA A 618 -8.77 -0.30 -16.27
CA ALA A 618 -8.95 -1.71 -15.97
C ALA A 618 -7.82 -2.56 -16.57
N LEU A 619 -7.14 -3.34 -15.75
CA LEU A 619 -6.14 -4.31 -16.16
C LEU A 619 -6.85 -5.52 -16.80
N LEU A 620 -6.84 -5.58 -18.14
CA LEU A 620 -7.53 -6.62 -18.89
C LEU A 620 -6.71 -7.90 -18.99
N ILE A 621 -5.44 -7.78 -19.37
CA ILE A 621 -4.52 -8.92 -19.55
C ILE A 621 -3.16 -8.58 -18.95
N ASP A 622 -2.67 -9.45 -18.06
CA ASP A 622 -1.29 -9.49 -17.60
C ASP A 622 -0.58 -10.68 -18.24
N ALA A 623 0.25 -10.39 -19.23
CA ALA A 623 1.15 -11.33 -19.88
C ALA A 623 2.62 -10.96 -19.62
N ASP A 624 2.91 -10.35 -18.46
CA ASP A 624 4.26 -9.98 -18.03
C ASP A 624 4.77 -10.88 -16.91
N SER A 625 4.16 -10.83 -15.73
CA SER A 625 4.60 -11.61 -14.57
C SER A 625 4.49 -13.13 -14.78
N GLN A 626 3.53 -13.56 -15.60
CA GLN A 626 3.29 -14.96 -15.93
C GLN A 626 3.85 -15.37 -17.30
N TYR A 627 4.63 -14.50 -17.96
CA TYR A 627 5.20 -14.80 -19.27
C TYR A 627 6.19 -15.95 -19.19
N THR A 628 5.94 -16.97 -20.02
CA THR A 628 6.89 -18.06 -20.29
C THR A 628 7.24 -18.02 -21.76
N ALA A 629 8.53 -18.01 -22.11
CA ALA A 629 8.99 -17.93 -23.51
C ALA A 629 8.40 -19.07 -24.36
N GLY A 630 7.75 -18.71 -25.47
CA GLY A 630 7.04 -19.65 -26.34
C GLY A 630 5.63 -20.00 -25.86
N SER A 631 5.09 -19.29 -24.87
CA SER A 631 3.78 -19.56 -24.34
C SER A 631 2.64 -18.94 -25.17
N SER A 632 1.53 -19.59 -25.06
CA SER A 632 0.21 -19.45 -25.62
C SER A 632 -0.47 -18.09 -25.33
N ALA A 633 -1.63 -17.94 -25.93
CA ALA A 633 -2.52 -16.80 -25.73
C ALA A 633 -2.90 -16.57 -24.27
N HIS A 634 -2.77 -15.32 -23.82
CA HIS A 634 -3.33 -14.84 -22.57
C HIS A 634 -4.71 -14.25 -22.82
N SER A 635 -5.64 -14.38 -21.90
CA SER A 635 -7.03 -13.94 -22.10
C SER A 635 -7.57 -13.07 -20.99
N GLY A 636 -8.57 -12.26 -21.32
CA GLY A 636 -9.32 -11.45 -20.38
C GLY A 636 -10.72 -11.19 -20.90
N ALA A 637 -11.64 -10.87 -19.99
CA ALA A 637 -13.02 -10.52 -20.35
C ALA A 637 -13.42 -9.21 -19.66
N ILE A 638 -14.25 -8.41 -20.35
CA ILE A 638 -14.70 -7.12 -19.86
C ILE A 638 -16.06 -6.75 -20.48
N ALA A 639 -16.92 -6.15 -19.71
CA ALA A 639 -18.26 -5.74 -20.15
C ALA A 639 -18.25 -4.25 -20.57
N LEU A 640 -18.55 -3.96 -21.84
CA LEU A 640 -18.40 -2.65 -22.47
C LEU A 640 -19.72 -2.16 -23.06
N GLU A 641 -20.01 -0.88 -22.96
CA GLU A 641 -21.02 -0.21 -23.78
C GLU A 641 -20.53 -0.06 -25.22
N ALA A 642 -21.47 0.08 -26.18
CA ALA A 642 -21.10 0.43 -27.55
C ALA A 642 -20.47 1.84 -27.61
N GLY A 643 -19.35 1.98 -28.31
CA GLY A 643 -18.64 3.27 -28.43
C GLY A 643 -17.12 3.14 -28.33
N LEU A 644 -16.44 4.22 -28.01
CA LEU A 644 -14.97 4.29 -27.91
C LEU A 644 -14.50 4.05 -26.48
N HIS A 645 -13.49 3.19 -26.36
CA HIS A 645 -12.87 2.86 -25.08
C HIS A 645 -11.35 3.07 -25.16
N PRO A 646 -10.74 3.86 -24.26
CA PRO A 646 -9.29 4.01 -24.20
C PRO A 646 -8.62 2.65 -24.11
N LEU A 647 -7.68 2.40 -25.02
CA LEU A 647 -6.86 1.20 -25.10
C LEU A 647 -5.40 1.57 -24.89
N ARG A 648 -4.72 0.82 -24.02
CA ARG A 648 -3.27 0.91 -23.83
C ARG A 648 -2.68 -0.49 -23.80
N ILE A 649 -1.69 -0.73 -24.64
CA ILE A 649 -0.92 -1.96 -24.65
C ILE A 649 0.55 -1.58 -24.44
N ASN A 650 1.13 -2.00 -23.33
CA ASN A 650 2.57 -1.92 -23.09
C ASN A 650 3.17 -3.25 -23.49
N TYR A 651 4.25 -3.22 -24.28
CA TYR A 651 4.88 -4.42 -24.83
C TYR A 651 6.40 -4.33 -24.76
N LEU A 652 7.03 -5.36 -24.24
CA LEU A 652 8.47 -5.57 -24.26
C LEU A 652 8.78 -6.74 -25.18
N ALA A 653 9.20 -6.43 -26.38
CA ALA A 653 9.35 -7.41 -27.45
C ALA A 653 10.52 -8.36 -27.22
N SER A 654 10.37 -9.63 -27.62
CA SER A 654 11.49 -10.54 -27.78
C SER A 654 12.47 -10.02 -28.84
N PRO A 655 13.79 -10.00 -28.57
CA PRO A 655 14.77 -9.43 -29.51
C PRO A 655 14.80 -10.12 -30.89
N LYS A 656 14.44 -11.40 -30.94
CA LYS A 656 14.63 -12.22 -32.18
C LYS A 656 13.41 -12.19 -33.11
N THR A 657 12.21 -12.27 -32.56
CA THR A 657 10.96 -12.41 -33.33
C THR A 657 9.83 -11.68 -32.67
N PRO A 658 9.77 -10.33 -32.77
CA PRO A 658 8.65 -9.57 -32.23
C PRO A 658 7.33 -10.05 -32.81
N GLN A 659 6.37 -10.37 -31.97
CA GLN A 659 5.02 -10.74 -32.36
C GLN A 659 4.04 -10.23 -31.31
N LEU A 660 3.00 -9.54 -31.77
CA LEU A 660 1.92 -9.05 -30.91
C LEU A 660 0.62 -9.08 -31.71
N SER A 661 -0.37 -9.80 -31.25
CA SER A 661 -1.70 -9.77 -31.82
C SER A 661 -2.77 -9.82 -30.74
N LEU A 662 -3.84 -9.08 -30.94
CA LEU A 662 -5.00 -9.04 -30.05
C LEU A 662 -6.25 -9.42 -30.85
N GLU A 663 -6.90 -10.49 -30.41
CA GLU A 663 -8.16 -10.97 -30.95
C GLU A 663 -9.29 -10.68 -29.96
N TRP A 664 -10.51 -10.62 -30.45
CA TRP A 664 -11.69 -10.47 -29.63
C TRP A 664 -12.87 -11.31 -30.07
N GLN A 665 -13.73 -11.61 -29.12
CA GLN A 665 -15.06 -12.16 -29.32
C GLN A 665 -16.08 -11.22 -28.64
N GLY A 666 -16.90 -10.56 -29.43
CA GLY A 666 -18.03 -9.77 -28.93
C GLY A 666 -19.31 -10.58 -28.77
N PRO A 667 -20.40 -9.96 -28.30
CA PRO A 667 -21.69 -10.63 -28.08
C PRO A 667 -22.22 -11.33 -29.30
N GLY A 668 -22.43 -12.65 -29.21
CA GLY A 668 -22.94 -13.51 -30.30
C GLY A 668 -21.97 -13.78 -31.44
N GLY A 669 -20.71 -13.37 -31.33
CA GLY A 669 -19.64 -13.60 -32.32
C GLY A 669 -18.69 -14.73 -31.98
N ASN A 670 -17.75 -14.98 -32.87
CA ASN A 670 -16.61 -15.88 -32.64
C ASN A 670 -15.34 -15.07 -32.40
N MET A 671 -14.32 -15.71 -31.80
CA MET A 671 -12.98 -15.13 -31.64
C MET A 671 -12.38 -14.84 -33.03
N ARG A 672 -11.89 -13.61 -33.23
CA ARG A 672 -11.29 -13.14 -34.49
C ARG A 672 -10.36 -11.96 -34.24
N ALA A 673 -9.49 -11.70 -35.18
CA ALA A 673 -8.66 -10.49 -35.16
C ALA A 673 -9.55 -9.24 -35.10
N ILE A 674 -9.11 -8.26 -34.32
CA ILE A 674 -9.79 -6.95 -34.23
C ILE A 674 -9.62 -6.23 -35.58
N PRO A 675 -10.70 -5.87 -36.30
CA PRO A 675 -10.58 -5.14 -37.54
C PRO A 675 -9.86 -3.81 -37.35
N LYS A 676 -8.93 -3.46 -38.23
CA LYS A 676 -8.19 -2.18 -38.16
C LYS A 676 -9.10 -0.94 -38.12
N THR A 677 -10.32 -1.03 -38.69
CA THR A 677 -11.34 0.02 -38.62
C THR A 677 -11.92 0.23 -37.24
N GLN A 678 -11.54 -0.55 -36.24
CA GLN A 678 -11.96 -0.39 -34.85
C GLN A 678 -10.90 0.31 -33.99
N PHE A 679 -9.71 0.61 -34.54
CA PHE A 679 -8.68 1.36 -33.84
C PHE A 679 -8.71 2.84 -34.19
N TYR A 680 -8.64 3.68 -33.17
CA TYR A 680 -8.67 5.12 -33.28
C TYR A 680 -7.62 5.77 -32.37
N ASN A 681 -7.20 6.97 -32.70
CA ASN A 681 -6.44 7.84 -31.83
C ASN A 681 -7.06 9.25 -31.79
N LYS A 682 -6.65 10.06 -30.83
CA LYS A 682 -7.06 11.46 -30.76
C LYS A 682 -6.32 12.23 -31.85
N LYS A 683 -7.04 13.00 -32.65
CA LYS A 683 -6.43 13.92 -33.57
C LYS A 683 -5.68 14.99 -32.78
N GLU A 684 -4.41 15.13 -32.99
CA GLU A 684 -3.64 16.24 -32.42
C GLU A 684 -4.11 17.54 -33.09
N LEU A 685 -4.41 18.54 -32.26
CA LEU A 685 -4.75 19.89 -32.70
C LEU A 685 -3.51 20.64 -33.16
#